data_03dfd3b48115c04330899551fab33377
#
_entry.id   03dfd3b48115c04330899551fab33377
#
_cell.length_a   1.000
_cell.length_b   1.000
_cell.length_c   1.000
_cell.angle_alpha   90.00
_cell.angle_beta   90.00
_cell.angle_gamma   90.00
#
_symmetry.space_group_name_H-M   'P 1'
#
loop_
_entity.id
_entity.type
_entity.pdbx_description
1 polymer ?
#
loop_
_entity_poly.entity_id
_entity_poly.type
_entity_poly.pdbx_seq_one_letter_code
_entity_poly.pdbx_strand_id
1 'polypeptide(L)'
;MTDHTDFFWNNFHKMDGYRIFFPRRNPTFNNPDFGEAQLRVLIVRLSPLQNVRESITHHFLFQEIRRALPLAYIDYAFFPETKNIRLFLDNKIPFFLGIQSLYSIMDFDLVFISNSFTLELFNLPYLFSNTTASPLKSQRSTLRPIVIMGGSNALMAQGAIAPDGDSFVDALFFGEGESAVEKITSIVNENKEKTKAEVLELLENEVIGFFDIRLPIPKEIRVAPPKMPQASYIITDHPILNTDVESTIKLQITQGCPCFCSFCFEGNTRKPFREYDPADILVKALEAKIKHAPTEFDFLSFNFNLHTGISKIIANLNEIVKFVNFKSQRADILAMRPDLLDIEILSGKRTYTIGVEGISDRIRRYLHKSLLEKELLVSLEHIYSRKPRQLKLFFIITGLETENDLKEFKNFIMKIKLLKNNLSPGCRSIMSFGLLSNLPFTPFQFAPTITNPESIKHIKGDIKRDCETNNFEFRMAQDVDEFLVSQHIVLAGFECFDVILRFTDNGEYFDGKHIIGDKNALILALRNASGASINGLKDESYAFPFEIIKGTPSKSFLFRMFNESRNFKDTGYCLSGKGECIDCGGCNDRKLLELPQVKPEHMASLKKIVEIKKRPQIVQAIVTIKEAGRHLTPEAKCSFAGRAILENIPSLLEYYLSCRQVQNMVASKGYGFLFGRFLYDMEFIGASEVFLEYLKKNTIDTQILSISPASGDIGNTFRITSSWKDPSKYSFQNRLQDYMLSIGLGFEIKKQEMRIYFDVTARDKKKKLLDSVVFYQEGESITLELMSGSKFLIIDMLKSLFGDGWKDVLVESI
;
A
#
# COMPACT_ATOMS: atom_id res chain seq x y z
N MET A 1 -27.86 1.65 15.93
CA MET A 1 -27.01 2.26 14.88
C MET A 1 -26.99 3.77 15.10
N THR A 2 -25.84 4.32 15.41
CA THR A 2 -25.66 5.78 15.52
C THR A 2 -25.09 6.27 14.19
N ASP A 3 -25.79 7.20 13.55
CA ASP A 3 -25.32 7.80 12.30
C ASP A 3 -24.36 8.96 12.62
N HIS A 4 -23.14 8.87 12.12
CA HIS A 4 -22.10 9.88 12.31
C HIS A 4 -21.96 10.83 11.08
N THR A 5 -22.87 10.76 10.12
CA THR A 5 -22.84 11.56 8.88
C THR A 5 -22.73 13.05 9.15
N ASP A 6 -23.52 13.58 10.09
CA ASP A 6 -23.50 15.01 10.44
C ASP A 6 -22.15 15.45 11.01
N PHE A 7 -21.51 14.60 11.80
CA PHE A 7 -20.18 14.89 12.33
C PHE A 7 -19.17 15.07 11.19
N PHE A 8 -19.14 14.13 10.23
CA PHE A 8 -18.23 14.21 9.10
C PHE A 8 -18.53 15.41 8.20
N TRP A 9 -19.81 15.69 7.89
CA TRP A 9 -20.20 16.86 7.12
C TRP A 9 -19.77 18.19 7.75
N ASN A 10 -19.86 18.29 9.06
CA ASN A 10 -19.52 19.52 9.77
C ASN A 10 -18.01 19.69 10.02
N ASN A 11 -17.24 18.61 10.03
CA ASN A 11 -15.85 18.62 10.44
C ASN A 11 -14.84 18.18 9.37
N PHE A 12 -15.25 17.69 8.19
CA PHE A 12 -14.32 17.18 7.19
C PHE A 12 -13.21 18.17 6.81
N HIS A 13 -13.48 19.48 6.86
CA HIS A 13 -12.52 20.52 6.56
C HIS A 13 -11.41 20.68 7.63
N LYS A 14 -11.61 20.10 8.82
CA LYS A 14 -10.65 20.08 9.93
C LYS A 14 -9.82 18.78 9.96
N MET A 15 -10.21 17.78 9.19
CA MET A 15 -9.67 16.44 9.24
C MET A 15 -8.57 16.23 8.19
N ASP A 16 -7.49 15.54 8.58
CA ASP A 16 -6.55 14.93 7.64
C ASP A 16 -7.14 13.61 7.12
N GLY A 17 -6.85 13.25 5.88
CA GLY A 17 -7.33 11.99 5.31
C GLY A 17 -8.85 11.87 5.18
N TYR A 18 -9.61 12.95 5.39
CA TYR A 18 -11.09 12.95 5.33
C TYR A 18 -11.66 12.34 4.05
N ARG A 19 -10.88 12.36 2.98
CA ARG A 19 -11.27 11.85 1.66
C ARG A 19 -11.54 10.35 1.63
N ILE A 20 -11.10 9.59 2.65
CA ILE A 20 -11.41 8.15 2.76
C ILE A 20 -12.88 7.92 3.10
N PHE A 21 -13.50 8.85 3.83
CA PHE A 21 -14.90 8.76 4.17
C PHE A 21 -15.76 9.26 3.00
N PHE A 22 -16.65 8.41 2.53
CA PHE A 22 -17.57 8.73 1.45
C PHE A 22 -18.91 9.11 2.07
N PRO A 23 -19.27 10.40 2.14
CA PRO A 23 -20.59 10.82 2.62
C PRO A 23 -21.73 10.40 1.67
N ARG A 24 -21.40 9.79 0.55
CA ARG A 24 -22.30 9.09 -0.37
C ARG A 24 -21.69 7.74 -0.72
N ARG A 25 -22.57 6.74 -0.91
CA ARG A 25 -22.20 5.34 -1.23
C ARG A 25 -21.18 5.27 -2.38
N ASN A 26 -20.03 4.68 -2.11
CA ASN A 26 -19.04 4.36 -3.16
C ASN A 26 -19.54 3.14 -3.96
N PRO A 27 -19.89 3.30 -5.25
CA PRO A 27 -20.52 2.22 -6.02
C PRO A 27 -19.60 1.02 -6.23
N THR A 28 -18.27 1.19 -6.12
CA THR A 28 -17.31 0.09 -6.33
C THR A 28 -17.29 -0.93 -5.20
N PHE A 29 -17.87 -0.62 -4.04
CA PHE A 29 -18.13 -1.62 -3.01
C PHE A 29 -19.21 -2.62 -3.42
N ASN A 30 -20.13 -2.22 -4.28
CA ASN A 30 -21.27 -3.05 -4.71
C ASN A 30 -22.03 -3.70 -3.53
N ASN A 31 -22.27 -2.90 -2.49
CA ASN A 31 -22.97 -3.35 -1.28
C ASN A 31 -24.49 -3.29 -1.43
N PRO A 32 -25.21 -4.27 -0.87
CA PRO A 32 -26.66 -4.13 -0.62
C PRO A 32 -26.93 -3.00 0.39
N ASP A 33 -28.19 -2.73 0.68
CA ASP A 33 -28.51 -1.85 1.81
C ASP A 33 -28.11 -2.51 3.14
N PHE A 34 -27.59 -1.70 4.07
CA PHE A 34 -27.02 -2.20 5.32
C PHE A 34 -28.03 -3.03 6.15
N GLY A 35 -29.32 -2.61 6.14
CA GLY A 35 -30.40 -3.31 6.84
C GLY A 35 -30.81 -4.65 6.19
N GLU A 36 -30.58 -4.80 4.89
CA GLU A 36 -31.00 -5.96 4.09
C GLU A 36 -29.86 -6.96 3.81
N ALA A 37 -28.65 -6.65 4.29
CA ALA A 37 -27.47 -7.45 4.05
C ALA A 37 -27.58 -8.86 4.66
N GLN A 38 -27.13 -9.87 3.92
CA GLN A 38 -27.01 -11.23 4.43
C GLN A 38 -26.08 -11.32 5.63
N LEU A 39 -24.98 -10.61 5.61
CA LEU A 39 -24.02 -10.49 6.70
C LEU A 39 -23.35 -9.12 6.60
N ARG A 40 -23.10 -8.49 7.75
CA ARG A 40 -22.38 -7.23 7.83
C ARG A 40 -20.96 -7.50 8.29
N VAL A 41 -20.00 -7.23 7.44
CA VAL A 41 -18.59 -7.53 7.69
C VAL A 41 -17.76 -6.26 7.67
N LEU A 42 -16.99 -6.03 8.73
CA LEU A 42 -16.02 -4.94 8.82
C LEU A 42 -14.60 -5.49 8.69
N ILE A 43 -13.83 -4.94 7.76
CA ILE A 43 -12.42 -5.25 7.60
C ILE A 43 -11.61 -4.12 8.22
N VAL A 44 -10.85 -4.44 9.26
CA VAL A 44 -10.11 -3.46 10.07
C VAL A 44 -8.61 -3.52 9.79
N ARG A 45 -8.02 -2.34 9.61
CA ARG A 45 -6.57 -2.13 9.64
C ARG A 45 -6.23 -1.27 10.85
N LEU A 46 -5.28 -1.75 11.65
CA LEU A 46 -4.87 -1.09 12.90
C LEU A 46 -3.99 0.15 12.70
N SER A 47 -3.68 0.49 11.47
CA SER A 47 -2.93 1.69 11.07
C SER A 47 -3.79 2.63 10.23
N PRO A 48 -3.48 3.94 10.17
CA PRO A 48 -4.11 4.87 9.25
C PRO A 48 -3.97 4.43 7.78
N LEU A 49 -4.98 4.71 6.95
CA LEU A 49 -4.98 4.31 5.53
C LEU A 49 -3.73 4.80 4.79
N GLN A 50 -3.25 6.00 5.06
CA GLN A 50 -2.07 6.55 4.41
C GLN A 50 -0.81 5.68 4.60
N ASN A 51 -0.72 4.93 5.68
CA ASN A 51 0.41 4.05 5.97
C ASN A 51 0.25 2.64 5.38
N VAL A 52 -0.99 2.21 5.15
CA VAL A 52 -1.31 0.86 4.63
C VAL A 52 -1.94 0.88 3.23
N ARG A 53 -2.01 2.03 2.57
CA ARG A 53 -2.62 2.18 1.24
C ARG A 53 -2.01 1.29 0.16
N GLU A 54 -0.73 0.94 0.30
CA GLU A 54 -0.06 -0.02 -0.59
C GLU A 54 -0.27 -1.48 -0.19
N SER A 55 -0.94 -1.77 0.93
CA SER A 55 -1.21 -3.14 1.36
C SER A 55 -2.39 -3.72 0.59
N ILE A 56 -2.29 -4.98 0.20
CA ILE A 56 -3.37 -5.69 -0.50
C ILE A 56 -4.26 -6.50 0.43
N THR A 57 -3.92 -6.62 1.73
CA THR A 57 -4.59 -7.58 2.62
C THR A 57 -6.05 -7.27 2.88
N HIS A 58 -6.43 -5.99 2.97
CA HIS A 58 -7.84 -5.61 3.09
C HIS A 58 -8.62 -5.87 1.80
N HIS A 59 -8.00 -5.72 0.63
CA HIS A 59 -8.59 -6.07 -0.67
C HIS A 59 -8.72 -7.58 -0.84
N PHE A 60 -7.75 -8.35 -0.37
CA PHE A 60 -7.82 -9.81 -0.31
C PHE A 60 -9.01 -10.27 0.52
N LEU A 61 -9.16 -9.76 1.74
CA LEU A 61 -10.29 -10.08 2.60
C LEU A 61 -11.63 -9.72 1.93
N PHE A 62 -11.71 -8.56 1.29
CA PHE A 62 -12.90 -8.13 0.55
C PHE A 62 -13.27 -9.13 -0.55
N GLN A 63 -12.31 -9.53 -1.39
CA GLN A 63 -12.54 -10.47 -2.48
C GLN A 63 -12.99 -11.85 -1.97
N GLU A 64 -12.35 -12.39 -0.92
CA GLU A 64 -12.71 -13.68 -0.33
C GLU A 64 -14.13 -13.65 0.28
N ILE A 65 -14.46 -12.59 1.02
CA ILE A 65 -15.80 -12.41 1.61
C ILE A 65 -16.86 -12.26 0.51
N ARG A 66 -16.58 -11.41 -0.50
CA ARG A 66 -17.52 -11.20 -1.61
C ARG A 66 -17.77 -12.48 -2.41
N ARG A 67 -16.74 -13.34 -2.55
CA ARG A 67 -16.88 -14.64 -3.21
C ARG A 67 -17.73 -15.61 -2.40
N ALA A 68 -17.56 -15.62 -1.07
CA ALA A 68 -18.37 -16.44 -0.18
C ALA A 68 -19.84 -16.00 -0.14
N LEU A 69 -20.05 -14.68 -0.01
CA LEU A 69 -21.38 -14.08 0.16
C LEU A 69 -21.53 -12.84 -0.74
N PRO A 70 -22.06 -12.99 -1.95
CA PRO A 70 -22.24 -11.88 -2.88
C PRO A 70 -23.11 -10.72 -2.35
N LEU A 71 -24.03 -11.00 -1.44
CA LEU A 71 -24.92 -10.02 -0.82
C LEU A 71 -24.51 -9.64 0.62
N ALA A 72 -23.26 -9.86 1.00
CA ALA A 72 -22.73 -9.31 2.24
C ALA A 72 -22.54 -7.79 2.12
N TYR A 73 -22.81 -7.04 3.20
CA TYR A 73 -22.36 -5.67 3.32
C TYR A 73 -20.92 -5.68 3.86
N ILE A 74 -19.99 -5.21 3.05
CA ILE A 74 -18.56 -5.21 3.41
C ILE A 74 -18.09 -3.76 3.51
N ASP A 75 -17.42 -3.42 4.61
CA ASP A 75 -16.86 -2.09 4.81
C ASP A 75 -15.40 -2.19 5.30
N TYR A 76 -14.67 -1.10 5.17
CA TYR A 76 -13.33 -0.96 5.69
C TYR A 76 -13.30 0.02 6.86
N ALA A 77 -12.46 -0.25 7.84
CA ALA A 77 -12.14 0.70 8.89
C ALA A 77 -10.63 0.77 9.09
N PHE A 78 -10.14 1.98 9.33
CA PHE A 78 -8.73 2.27 9.55
C PHE A 78 -8.55 3.05 10.84
N PHE A 79 -7.40 2.90 11.50
CA PHE A 79 -7.07 3.75 12.63
C PHE A 79 -7.07 5.24 12.20
N PRO A 80 -7.54 6.18 13.02
CA PRO A 80 -7.59 7.58 12.65
C PRO A 80 -6.21 8.18 12.38
N GLU A 81 -6.13 9.15 11.47
CA GLU A 81 -4.94 9.98 11.31
C GLU A 81 -4.64 10.75 12.61
N THR A 82 -3.37 10.91 12.95
CA THR A 82 -2.92 11.53 14.22
C THR A 82 -3.62 12.84 14.57
N LYS A 83 -3.81 13.72 13.58
CA LYS A 83 -4.51 15.00 13.81
C LYS A 83 -6.00 14.86 14.07
N ASN A 84 -6.60 13.74 13.69
CA ASN A 84 -8.03 13.50 13.88
C ASN A 84 -8.36 12.90 15.24
N ILE A 85 -7.39 12.29 15.92
CA ILE A 85 -7.61 11.56 17.18
C ILE A 85 -8.28 12.44 18.23
N ARG A 86 -7.73 13.66 18.46
CA ARG A 86 -8.32 14.60 19.41
C ARG A 86 -9.75 15.00 19.02
N LEU A 87 -9.98 15.23 17.72
CA LEU A 87 -11.31 15.58 17.22
C LEU A 87 -12.33 14.44 17.46
N PHE A 88 -11.90 13.19 17.31
CA PHE A 88 -12.73 12.01 17.58
C PHE A 88 -13.02 11.85 19.07
N LEU A 89 -12.01 12.03 19.92
CA LEU A 89 -12.17 11.96 21.37
C LEU A 89 -13.12 13.06 21.89
N ASP A 90 -12.91 14.33 21.49
CA ASP A 90 -13.70 15.48 21.92
C ASP A 90 -15.20 15.35 21.52
N ASN A 91 -15.48 14.65 20.42
CA ASN A 91 -16.83 14.42 19.92
C ASN A 91 -17.37 13.02 20.18
N LYS A 92 -16.65 12.18 20.94
CA LYS A 92 -17.00 10.80 21.27
C LYS A 92 -17.29 9.93 20.03
N ILE A 93 -16.51 10.13 18.98
CA ILE A 93 -16.61 9.35 17.74
C ILE A 93 -15.80 8.06 17.90
N PRO A 94 -16.34 6.87 17.59
CA PRO A 94 -15.57 5.63 17.57
C PRO A 94 -14.37 5.71 16.63
N PHE A 95 -13.22 5.15 17.03
CA PHE A 95 -12.01 5.22 16.20
C PHE A 95 -12.13 4.39 14.92
N PHE A 96 -12.78 3.24 15.02
CA PHE A 96 -12.97 2.34 13.88
C PHE A 96 -14.40 2.42 13.36
N LEU A 97 -14.62 3.35 12.46
CA LEU A 97 -15.87 3.51 11.69
C LEU A 97 -15.71 2.95 10.30
N GLY A 98 -16.75 2.32 9.80
CA GLY A 98 -16.83 1.95 8.38
C GLY A 98 -16.72 3.19 7.49
N ILE A 99 -15.80 3.18 6.52
CA ILE A 99 -15.58 4.34 5.65
C ILE A 99 -16.75 4.60 4.70
N GLN A 100 -17.57 3.58 4.48
CA GLN A 100 -18.73 3.61 3.61
C GLN A 100 -20.02 3.88 4.39
N SER A 101 -20.20 3.15 5.50
CA SER A 101 -21.42 3.18 6.32
C SER A 101 -21.41 4.28 7.38
N LEU A 102 -20.23 4.69 7.84
CA LEU A 102 -20.02 5.52 9.03
C LEU A 102 -20.58 4.93 10.32
N TYR A 103 -20.80 3.60 10.34
CA TYR A 103 -21.22 2.85 11.51
C TYR A 103 -20.03 2.34 12.31
N SER A 104 -20.23 2.14 13.60
CA SER A 104 -19.21 1.62 14.52
C SER A 104 -19.02 0.12 14.36
N ILE A 105 -17.92 -0.39 14.88
CA ILE A 105 -17.64 -1.83 14.95
C ILE A 105 -18.82 -2.64 15.54
N MET A 106 -19.60 -2.06 16.48
CA MET A 106 -20.72 -2.72 17.14
C MET A 106 -21.94 -2.96 16.25
N ASP A 107 -22.00 -2.31 15.10
CA ASP A 107 -23.12 -2.44 14.15
C ASP A 107 -22.92 -3.60 13.15
N PHE A 108 -21.75 -4.25 13.17
CA PHE A 108 -21.41 -5.37 12.31
C PHE A 108 -21.57 -6.73 12.98
N ASP A 109 -21.68 -7.79 12.19
CA ASP A 109 -21.82 -9.16 12.66
C ASP A 109 -20.48 -9.86 12.81
N LEU A 110 -19.54 -9.58 11.90
CA LEU A 110 -18.21 -10.16 11.79
C LEU A 110 -17.17 -9.09 11.52
N VAL A 111 -16.04 -9.18 12.21
CA VAL A 111 -14.92 -8.26 12.04
C VAL A 111 -13.66 -9.04 11.75
N PHE A 112 -13.02 -8.75 10.63
CA PHE A 112 -11.68 -9.24 10.31
C PHE A 112 -10.65 -8.16 10.54
N ILE A 113 -9.66 -8.43 11.39
CA ILE A 113 -8.51 -7.54 11.61
C ILE A 113 -7.31 -8.11 10.87
N SER A 114 -6.70 -7.32 9.99
CA SER A 114 -5.42 -7.66 9.37
C SER A 114 -4.28 -6.96 10.09
N ASN A 115 -3.56 -7.71 10.92
CA ASN A 115 -2.36 -7.24 11.62
C ASN A 115 -1.12 -7.51 10.76
N SER A 116 -0.39 -6.47 10.40
CA SER A 116 0.80 -6.54 9.53
C SER A 116 2.11 -6.23 10.26
N PHE A 117 2.06 -5.46 11.34
CA PHE A 117 3.21 -4.99 12.10
C PHE A 117 3.00 -5.21 13.59
N THR A 118 4.06 -5.56 14.31
CA THR A 118 4.00 -5.81 15.75
C THR A 118 3.49 -4.59 16.53
N LEU A 119 3.94 -3.39 16.16
CA LEU A 119 3.54 -2.15 16.87
C LEU A 119 2.06 -1.79 16.68
N GLU A 120 1.37 -2.37 15.68
CA GLU A 120 -0.08 -2.22 15.53
C GLU A 120 -0.87 -2.80 16.71
N LEU A 121 -0.28 -3.71 17.50
CA LEU A 121 -0.91 -4.29 18.68
C LEU A 121 -1.28 -3.22 19.72
N PHE A 122 -0.57 -2.08 19.78
CA PHE A 122 -0.92 -0.95 20.63
C PHE A 122 -2.26 -0.31 20.26
N ASN A 123 -2.75 -0.52 19.05
CA ASN A 123 -4.02 0.05 18.60
C ASN A 123 -5.21 -0.91 18.79
N LEU A 124 -4.97 -2.15 19.24
CA LEU A 124 -6.05 -3.12 19.49
C LEU A 124 -7.03 -2.67 20.58
N PRO A 125 -6.60 -2.17 21.75
CA PRO A 125 -7.54 -1.74 22.79
C PRO A 125 -8.48 -0.62 22.33
N TYR A 126 -8.08 0.19 21.32
CA TYR A 126 -8.93 1.24 20.74
C TYR A 126 -10.07 0.72 19.84
N LEU A 127 -10.14 -0.58 19.54
CA LEU A 127 -11.19 -1.14 18.68
C LEU A 127 -12.60 -0.73 19.11
N PHE A 128 -12.83 -0.68 20.40
CA PHE A 128 -14.12 -0.34 20.99
C PHE A 128 -14.14 1.07 21.60
N SER A 129 -13.16 1.90 21.31
CA SER A 129 -13.08 3.29 21.81
C SER A 129 -14.33 4.07 21.45
N ASN A 130 -14.88 4.80 22.41
CA ASN A 130 -16.12 5.58 22.30
C ASN A 130 -17.35 4.73 21.88
N THR A 131 -17.35 3.45 22.17
CA THR A 131 -18.51 2.55 22.09
C THR A 131 -18.98 2.13 23.48
N THR A 132 -20.03 1.31 23.54
CA THR A 132 -20.52 0.74 24.81
C THR A 132 -19.81 -0.55 25.21
N ALA A 133 -18.96 -1.10 24.36
CA ALA A 133 -18.25 -2.37 24.60
C ALA A 133 -16.86 -2.16 25.20
N SER A 134 -16.45 -3.11 26.03
CA SER A 134 -15.10 -3.17 26.58
C SER A 134 -14.07 -3.65 25.53
N PRO A 135 -12.80 -3.21 25.61
CA PRO A 135 -11.73 -3.82 24.83
C PRO A 135 -11.48 -5.28 25.19
N LEU A 136 -11.87 -5.74 26.40
CA LEU A 136 -11.60 -7.09 26.89
C LEU A 136 -12.67 -8.09 26.47
N LYS A 137 -12.27 -9.26 25.93
CA LYS A 137 -13.16 -10.34 25.48
C LYS A 137 -14.09 -10.81 26.58
N SER A 138 -13.58 -10.99 27.82
CA SER A 138 -14.36 -11.47 28.96
C SER A 138 -15.59 -10.61 29.25
N GLN A 139 -15.47 -9.28 29.04
CA GLN A 139 -16.55 -8.30 29.31
C GLN A 139 -17.55 -8.15 28.14
N ARG A 140 -17.26 -8.73 26.94
CA ARG A 140 -18.13 -8.69 25.76
C ARG A 140 -18.45 -10.07 25.17
N SER A 141 -18.30 -11.13 25.97
CA SER A 141 -18.38 -12.51 25.50
C SER A 141 -19.68 -12.89 24.80
N THR A 142 -20.79 -12.23 25.15
CA THR A 142 -22.12 -12.48 24.56
C THR A 142 -22.48 -11.51 23.45
N LEU A 143 -21.70 -10.43 23.27
CA LEU A 143 -22.00 -9.38 22.31
C LEU A 143 -21.43 -9.69 20.93
N ARG A 144 -22.21 -9.45 19.87
CA ARG A 144 -21.69 -9.32 18.53
C ARG A 144 -20.95 -7.96 18.40
N PRO A 145 -19.95 -7.81 17.52
CA PRO A 145 -19.49 -8.76 16.49
C PRO A 145 -18.62 -9.90 17.02
N ILE A 146 -18.38 -10.89 16.14
CA ILE A 146 -17.26 -11.82 16.28
C ILE A 146 -16.00 -11.13 15.71
N VAL A 147 -14.96 -11.01 16.51
CA VAL A 147 -13.72 -10.30 16.14
C VAL A 147 -12.58 -11.30 15.96
N ILE A 148 -12.10 -11.42 14.72
CA ILE A 148 -11.04 -12.36 14.34
C ILE A 148 -9.84 -11.58 13.83
N MET A 149 -8.66 -11.81 14.40
CA MET A 149 -7.41 -11.19 13.93
C MET A 149 -6.53 -12.21 13.23
N GLY A 150 -6.12 -11.87 12.01
CA GLY A 150 -5.15 -12.60 11.20
C GLY A 150 -4.11 -11.65 10.63
N GLY A 151 -3.45 -12.07 9.56
CA GLY A 151 -2.44 -11.29 8.87
C GLY A 151 -1.02 -11.82 9.07
N SER A 152 -0.04 -11.21 8.40
CA SER A 152 1.34 -11.71 8.41
C SER A 152 1.99 -11.69 9.79
N ASN A 153 1.55 -10.78 10.68
CA ASN A 153 2.08 -10.67 12.04
C ASN A 153 1.32 -11.53 13.08
N ALA A 154 0.22 -12.21 12.70
CA ALA A 154 -0.60 -12.97 13.66
C ALA A 154 0.18 -14.02 14.44
N LEU A 155 1.17 -14.69 13.82
CA LEU A 155 2.07 -15.64 14.47
C LEU A 155 2.93 -15.02 15.59
N MET A 156 3.03 -13.71 15.67
CA MET A 156 3.79 -12.93 16.65
C MET A 156 2.89 -12.03 17.52
N ALA A 157 1.59 -12.29 17.52
CA ALA A 157 0.59 -11.43 18.14
C ALA A 157 0.12 -11.92 19.53
N GLN A 158 0.91 -12.75 20.22
CA GLN A 158 0.55 -13.29 21.56
C GLN A 158 0.35 -12.18 22.61
N GLY A 159 0.96 -11.00 22.41
CA GLY A 159 0.69 -9.82 23.24
C GLY A 159 -0.74 -9.30 23.20
N ALA A 160 -1.58 -9.80 22.28
CA ALA A 160 -3.02 -9.53 22.24
C ALA A 160 -3.84 -10.39 23.24
N ILE A 161 -3.18 -11.36 23.90
CA ILE A 161 -3.78 -12.33 24.83
C ILE A 161 -3.11 -12.16 26.18
N ALA A 162 -3.89 -12.03 27.24
CA ALA A 162 -3.42 -11.97 28.62
C ALA A 162 -2.98 -13.35 29.13
N PRO A 163 -2.07 -13.42 30.12
CA PRO A 163 -1.66 -14.69 30.73
C PRO A 163 -2.81 -15.47 31.36
N ASP A 164 -3.88 -14.82 31.80
CA ASP A 164 -5.12 -15.42 32.32
C ASP A 164 -6.10 -15.84 31.22
N GLY A 165 -5.79 -15.63 29.94
CA GLY A 165 -6.58 -16.04 28.78
C GLY A 165 -7.62 -14.99 28.32
N ASP A 166 -7.69 -13.81 28.94
CA ASP A 166 -8.47 -12.71 28.36
C ASP A 166 -7.76 -12.15 27.11
N SER A 167 -8.42 -11.32 26.33
CA SER A 167 -7.85 -10.84 25.07
C SER A 167 -8.58 -9.64 24.50
N PHE A 168 -7.92 -8.93 23.56
CA PHE A 168 -8.54 -7.84 22.82
C PHE A 168 -9.45 -8.32 21.67
N VAL A 169 -9.28 -9.55 21.21
CA VAL A 169 -10.02 -10.15 20.10
C VAL A 169 -10.66 -11.48 20.51
N ASP A 170 -11.64 -11.96 19.77
CA ASP A 170 -12.30 -13.23 20.13
C ASP A 170 -11.50 -14.44 19.69
N ALA A 171 -10.85 -14.33 18.53
CA ALA A 171 -10.05 -15.40 17.96
C ALA A 171 -8.85 -14.87 17.16
N LEU A 172 -7.84 -15.74 17.00
CA LEU A 172 -6.74 -15.56 16.07
C LEU A 172 -6.84 -16.56 14.92
N PHE A 173 -6.32 -16.16 13.76
CA PHE A 173 -6.15 -17.05 12.62
C PHE A 173 -4.68 -17.10 12.20
N PHE A 174 -4.12 -18.31 12.09
CA PHE A 174 -2.72 -18.55 11.73
C PHE A 174 -2.61 -19.28 10.40
N GLY A 175 -1.88 -18.70 9.46
CA GLY A 175 -1.60 -19.26 8.14
C GLY A 175 -2.11 -18.43 6.98
N GLU A 176 -2.23 -19.05 5.82
CA GLU A 176 -2.72 -18.41 4.60
C GLU A 176 -4.25 -18.35 4.63
N GLY A 177 -4.80 -17.17 4.32
CA GLY A 177 -6.23 -16.90 4.42
C GLY A 177 -7.05 -17.43 3.25
N GLU A 178 -6.39 -17.87 2.16
CA GLU A 178 -7.03 -18.39 0.95
C GLU A 178 -7.97 -19.56 1.28
N SER A 179 -9.21 -19.47 0.85
CA SER A 179 -10.32 -20.36 1.19
C SER A 179 -10.74 -20.40 2.67
N ALA A 180 -9.88 -20.01 3.62
CA ALA A 180 -10.23 -19.98 5.03
C ALA A 180 -11.18 -18.84 5.37
N VAL A 181 -10.92 -17.64 4.84
CA VAL A 181 -11.79 -16.46 5.00
C VAL A 181 -13.18 -16.74 4.44
N GLU A 182 -13.24 -17.36 3.27
CA GLU A 182 -14.49 -17.80 2.62
C GLU A 182 -15.28 -18.76 3.54
N LYS A 183 -14.61 -19.79 4.07
CA LYS A 183 -15.20 -20.76 4.97
C LYS A 183 -15.69 -20.14 6.29
N ILE A 184 -14.87 -19.28 6.91
CA ILE A 184 -15.26 -18.55 8.13
C ILE A 184 -16.52 -17.72 7.88
N THR A 185 -16.54 -16.97 6.78
CA THR A 185 -17.66 -16.10 6.41
C THR A 185 -18.95 -16.90 6.22
N SER A 186 -18.89 -18.04 5.54
CA SER A 186 -20.03 -18.95 5.32
C SER A 186 -20.56 -19.51 6.64
N ILE A 187 -19.67 -20.05 7.50
CA ILE A 187 -20.07 -20.62 8.81
C ILE A 187 -20.77 -19.56 9.68
N VAL A 188 -20.22 -18.35 9.75
CA VAL A 188 -20.83 -17.26 10.55
C VAL A 188 -22.20 -16.88 9.98
N ASN A 189 -22.35 -16.80 8.66
CA ASN A 189 -23.61 -16.49 8.02
C ASN A 189 -24.69 -17.56 8.24
N GLU A 190 -24.33 -18.84 8.15
CA GLU A 190 -25.22 -19.98 8.33
C GLU A 190 -25.67 -20.18 9.79
N ASN A 191 -24.94 -19.62 10.74
CA ASN A 191 -25.17 -19.83 12.19
C ASN A 191 -25.46 -18.52 12.94
N LYS A 192 -26.14 -17.56 12.31
CA LYS A 192 -26.45 -16.25 12.93
C LYS A 192 -27.32 -16.34 14.18
N GLU A 193 -28.20 -17.33 14.23
CA GLU A 193 -29.13 -17.56 15.34
C GLU A 193 -28.45 -18.21 16.54
N LYS A 194 -27.24 -18.74 16.39
CA LYS A 194 -26.46 -19.32 17.47
C LYS A 194 -25.76 -18.23 18.29
N THR A 195 -25.46 -18.59 19.53
CA THR A 195 -24.64 -17.76 20.40
C THR A 195 -23.24 -17.57 19.83
N LYS A 196 -22.57 -16.49 20.21
CA LYS A 196 -21.17 -16.23 19.80
C LYS A 196 -20.24 -17.39 20.15
N ALA A 197 -20.40 -17.97 21.34
CA ALA A 197 -19.58 -19.10 21.81
C ALA A 197 -19.75 -20.36 20.94
N GLU A 198 -21.00 -20.71 20.58
CA GLU A 198 -21.27 -21.86 19.69
C GLU A 198 -20.65 -21.64 18.28
N VAL A 199 -20.71 -20.43 17.76
CA VAL A 199 -20.09 -20.13 16.45
C VAL A 199 -18.57 -20.21 16.51
N LEU A 200 -17.93 -19.69 17.56
CA LEU A 200 -16.50 -19.79 17.76
C LEU A 200 -16.03 -21.25 17.87
N GLU A 201 -16.78 -22.08 18.59
CA GLU A 201 -16.50 -23.51 18.68
C GLU A 201 -16.61 -24.24 17.33
N LEU A 202 -17.62 -23.91 16.52
CA LEU A 202 -17.77 -24.45 15.17
C LEU A 202 -16.57 -24.04 14.29
N LEU A 203 -16.18 -22.78 14.36
CA LEU A 203 -15.03 -22.27 13.59
C LEU A 203 -13.73 -22.99 13.97
N GLU A 204 -13.49 -23.22 15.28
CA GLU A 204 -12.30 -23.92 15.74
C GLU A 204 -12.26 -25.39 15.28
N ASN A 205 -13.40 -26.05 15.25
CA ASN A 205 -13.51 -27.43 14.82
C ASN A 205 -13.37 -27.59 13.29
N GLU A 206 -13.84 -26.63 12.52
CA GLU A 206 -13.93 -26.77 11.07
C GLU A 206 -12.83 -26.05 10.28
N VAL A 207 -12.18 -25.00 10.84
CA VAL A 207 -11.23 -24.17 10.14
C VAL A 207 -9.83 -24.36 10.72
N ILE A 208 -8.98 -25.10 10.01
CA ILE A 208 -7.58 -25.27 10.41
C ILE A 208 -6.89 -23.90 10.44
N GLY A 209 -6.19 -23.60 11.52
CA GLY A 209 -5.53 -22.32 11.76
C GLY A 209 -6.38 -21.36 12.58
N PHE A 210 -7.65 -21.64 12.79
CA PHE A 210 -8.51 -20.85 13.67
C PHE A 210 -8.25 -21.24 15.14
N PHE A 211 -8.16 -20.23 16.00
CA PHE A 211 -7.96 -20.38 17.42
C PHE A 211 -8.94 -19.50 18.19
N ASP A 212 -9.96 -20.13 18.79
CA ASP A 212 -10.83 -19.47 19.77
C ASP A 212 -10.06 -19.27 21.07
N ILE A 213 -9.83 -18.00 21.44
CA ILE A 213 -9.06 -17.66 22.64
C ILE A 213 -9.90 -17.95 23.88
N ARG A 214 -9.53 -18.98 24.63
CA ARG A 214 -10.19 -19.40 25.87
C ARG A 214 -9.22 -20.10 26.82
N LEU A 215 -9.56 -20.20 28.09
CA LEU A 215 -8.82 -20.97 29.08
C LEU A 215 -9.33 -22.43 29.15
N PRO A 216 -8.45 -23.37 29.37
CA PRO A 216 -7.00 -23.23 29.31
C PRO A 216 -6.50 -23.01 27.89
N ILE A 217 -5.43 -22.24 27.72
CA ILE A 217 -4.76 -22.10 26.41
C ILE A 217 -4.34 -23.50 25.95
N PRO A 218 -4.70 -23.90 24.70
CA PRO A 218 -4.38 -25.24 24.21
C PRO A 218 -2.86 -25.44 24.12
N LYS A 219 -2.40 -26.69 24.30
CA LYS A 219 -0.98 -27.02 24.18
C LYS A 219 -0.44 -26.89 22.77
N GLU A 220 -1.31 -27.03 21.78
CA GLU A 220 -0.95 -26.99 20.36
C GLU A 220 -2.04 -26.31 19.53
N ILE A 221 -1.63 -25.36 18.69
CA ILE A 221 -2.47 -24.73 17.70
C ILE A 221 -1.85 -24.97 16.33
N ARG A 222 -2.60 -25.57 15.40
CA ARG A 222 -2.10 -25.86 14.05
C ARG A 222 -2.20 -24.63 13.17
N VAL A 223 -1.16 -24.36 12.40
CA VAL A 223 -1.19 -23.32 11.34
C VAL A 223 -1.90 -23.88 10.10
N ALA A 224 -2.71 -23.08 9.44
CA ALA A 224 -3.32 -23.47 8.16
C ALA A 224 -2.24 -23.78 7.12
N PRO A 225 -2.32 -24.94 6.43
CA PRO A 225 -1.31 -25.33 5.46
C PRO A 225 -1.31 -24.36 4.25
N PRO A 226 -0.15 -24.18 3.62
CA PRO A 226 -0.04 -23.35 2.43
C PRO A 226 -0.87 -23.95 1.30
N LYS A 227 -1.53 -23.06 0.54
CA LYS A 227 -2.36 -23.43 -0.61
C LYS A 227 -1.56 -23.38 -1.91
N MET A 228 -1.84 -24.28 -2.83
CA MET A 228 -1.30 -24.18 -4.20
C MET A 228 -1.88 -22.95 -4.90
N PRO A 229 -1.06 -22.19 -5.65
CA PRO A 229 -1.51 -21.03 -6.38
C PRO A 229 -2.66 -21.37 -7.34
N GLN A 230 -3.69 -20.55 -7.32
CA GLN A 230 -4.83 -20.62 -8.23
C GLN A 230 -5.16 -19.22 -8.72
N ALA A 231 -5.61 -19.09 -9.95
CA ALA A 231 -5.99 -17.80 -10.53
C ALA A 231 -6.95 -17.01 -9.64
N SER A 232 -7.88 -17.71 -8.96
CA SER A 232 -8.86 -17.11 -8.05
C SER A 232 -8.26 -16.41 -6.82
N TYR A 233 -7.01 -16.68 -6.46
CA TYR A 233 -6.33 -16.03 -5.34
C TYR A 233 -5.61 -14.73 -5.74
N ILE A 234 -5.47 -14.46 -7.05
CA ILE A 234 -4.95 -13.17 -7.52
C ILE A 234 -6.05 -12.11 -7.35
N ILE A 235 -5.73 -11.04 -6.64
CA ILE A 235 -6.70 -10.00 -6.27
C ILE A 235 -6.90 -9.07 -7.47
N THR A 236 -8.15 -8.98 -7.93
CA THR A 236 -8.53 -8.17 -9.10
C THR A 236 -9.82 -7.39 -8.92
N ASP A 237 -10.65 -7.78 -7.95
CA ASP A 237 -11.94 -7.14 -7.71
C ASP A 237 -12.03 -6.63 -6.27
N HIS A 238 -11.78 -5.34 -6.10
CA HIS A 238 -11.87 -4.66 -4.82
C HIS A 238 -12.36 -3.21 -5.02
N PRO A 239 -12.82 -2.53 -3.97
CA PRO A 239 -13.24 -1.15 -4.08
C PRO A 239 -12.10 -0.21 -4.49
N ILE A 240 -12.39 0.78 -5.32
CA ILE A 240 -11.52 1.91 -5.58
C ILE A 240 -11.60 2.84 -4.36
N LEU A 241 -10.49 3.00 -3.66
CA LEU A 241 -10.41 3.89 -2.51
C LEU A 241 -10.00 5.30 -2.95
N ASN A 242 -9.96 6.22 -2.01
CA ASN A 242 -9.58 7.61 -2.29
C ASN A 242 -8.12 7.86 -1.90
N THR A 243 -7.21 7.13 -2.55
CA THR A 243 -5.77 7.24 -2.31
C THR A 243 -5.01 7.69 -3.56
N ASP A 244 -3.74 8.05 -3.37
CA ASP A 244 -2.83 8.43 -4.46
C ASP A 244 -2.15 7.24 -5.16
N VAL A 245 -2.52 6.00 -4.79
CA VAL A 245 -1.99 4.77 -5.39
C VAL A 245 -2.99 4.01 -6.26
N GLU A 246 -4.20 4.54 -6.44
CA GLU A 246 -5.30 3.86 -7.16
C GLU A 246 -5.01 3.57 -8.64
N SER A 247 -4.09 4.29 -9.26
CA SER A 247 -3.65 4.01 -10.63
C SER A 247 -2.68 2.82 -10.75
N THR A 248 -2.29 2.21 -9.61
CA THR A 248 -1.36 1.07 -9.55
C THR A 248 -2.05 -0.14 -8.96
N ILE A 249 -2.13 -1.23 -9.71
CA ILE A 249 -2.67 -2.51 -9.22
C ILE A 249 -1.54 -3.49 -8.95
N LYS A 250 -1.59 -4.14 -7.79
CA LYS A 250 -0.61 -5.15 -7.39
C LYS A 250 -1.05 -6.53 -7.85
N LEU A 251 -0.17 -7.20 -8.59
CA LEU A 251 -0.38 -8.57 -9.06
C LEU A 251 0.54 -9.53 -8.29
N GLN A 252 -0.06 -10.45 -7.57
CA GLN A 252 0.67 -11.52 -6.93
C GLN A 252 1.15 -12.53 -7.97
N ILE A 253 2.47 -12.72 -8.07
CA ILE A 253 3.07 -13.63 -9.06
C ILE A 253 3.72 -14.85 -8.41
N THR A 254 4.05 -14.76 -7.09
CA THR A 254 4.61 -15.87 -6.32
C THR A 254 4.08 -15.87 -4.90
N GLN A 255 4.16 -17.02 -4.23
CA GLN A 255 3.97 -17.17 -2.78
C GLN A 255 5.18 -17.85 -2.16
N GLY A 256 5.52 -17.46 -0.93
CA GLY A 256 6.67 -17.98 -0.21
C GLY A 256 8.03 -17.55 -0.77
N CYS A 257 9.10 -18.13 -0.22
CA CYS A 257 10.48 -17.83 -0.62
C CYS A 257 11.32 -19.10 -0.55
N PRO A 258 12.20 -19.38 -1.55
CA PRO A 258 13.05 -20.55 -1.51
C PRO A 258 14.29 -20.39 -0.61
N CYS A 259 14.59 -19.16 -0.16
CA CYS A 259 15.78 -18.86 0.63
C CYS A 259 15.59 -19.22 2.10
N PHE A 260 16.72 -19.42 2.81
CA PHE A 260 16.78 -19.74 4.23
C PHE A 260 17.48 -18.67 5.06
N CYS A 261 17.35 -17.40 4.67
CA CYS A 261 17.91 -16.29 5.44
C CYS A 261 17.45 -16.37 6.90
N SER A 262 18.41 -16.49 7.83
CA SER A 262 18.13 -16.79 9.24
C SER A 262 17.39 -15.70 10.01
N PHE A 263 17.38 -14.47 9.49
CA PHE A 263 16.65 -13.34 10.04
C PHE A 263 15.22 -13.20 9.49
N CYS A 264 14.89 -13.88 8.38
CA CYS A 264 13.70 -13.58 7.60
C CYS A 264 12.49 -14.39 8.07
N PHE A 265 11.54 -13.74 8.71
CA PHE A 265 10.28 -14.34 9.14
C PHE A 265 9.51 -14.95 7.97
N GLU A 266 9.24 -14.15 6.94
CA GLU A 266 8.49 -14.58 5.76
C GLU A 266 9.19 -15.73 5.00
N GLY A 267 10.52 -15.67 4.89
CA GLY A 267 11.31 -16.71 4.23
C GLY A 267 11.25 -18.07 4.95
N ASN A 268 11.04 -18.09 6.27
CA ASN A 268 10.89 -19.29 7.06
C ASN A 268 9.44 -19.77 7.18
N THR A 269 8.48 -18.87 7.41
CA THR A 269 7.08 -19.24 7.70
C THR A 269 6.21 -19.46 6.47
N ARG A 270 6.61 -18.95 5.28
CA ARG A 270 5.87 -19.02 4.02
C ARG A 270 6.44 -20.05 3.04
N LYS A 271 6.84 -21.21 3.55
CA LYS A 271 7.30 -22.34 2.72
C LYS A 271 6.11 -23.20 2.31
N PRO A 272 6.18 -23.85 1.11
CA PRO A 272 7.21 -23.79 0.07
C PRO A 272 7.10 -22.55 -0.83
N PHE A 273 8.11 -22.30 -1.66
CA PHE A 273 8.03 -21.35 -2.76
C PHE A 273 7.09 -21.89 -3.85
N ARG A 274 6.18 -21.06 -4.34
CA ARG A 274 5.15 -21.42 -5.31
C ARG A 274 4.97 -20.26 -6.31
N GLU A 275 4.81 -20.62 -7.58
CA GLU A 275 4.61 -19.67 -8.69
C GLU A 275 3.18 -19.74 -9.21
N TYR A 276 2.63 -18.59 -9.58
CA TYR A 276 1.39 -18.54 -10.37
C TYR A 276 1.69 -18.76 -11.84
N ASP A 277 0.79 -19.42 -12.56
CA ASP A 277 0.94 -19.61 -14.01
C ASP A 277 0.93 -18.26 -14.75
N PRO A 278 1.87 -18.02 -15.70
CA PRO A 278 1.89 -16.77 -16.47
C PRO A 278 0.60 -16.46 -17.24
N ALA A 279 -0.16 -17.47 -17.66
CA ALA A 279 -1.44 -17.28 -18.34
C ALA A 279 -2.52 -16.82 -17.36
N ASP A 280 -2.56 -17.40 -16.15
CA ASP A 280 -3.46 -16.97 -15.07
C ASP A 280 -3.21 -15.52 -14.68
N ILE A 281 -1.93 -15.14 -14.55
CA ILE A 281 -1.53 -13.76 -14.23
C ILE A 281 -2.04 -12.80 -15.31
N LEU A 282 -1.92 -13.15 -16.58
CA LEU A 282 -2.40 -12.30 -17.69
C LEU A 282 -3.93 -12.15 -17.68
N VAL A 283 -4.67 -13.26 -17.50
CA VAL A 283 -6.13 -13.23 -17.41
C VAL A 283 -6.57 -12.32 -16.26
N LYS A 284 -5.97 -12.47 -15.09
CA LYS A 284 -6.29 -11.64 -13.93
C LYS A 284 -5.87 -10.18 -14.09
N ALA A 285 -4.78 -9.91 -14.79
CA ALA A 285 -4.41 -8.54 -15.14
C ALA A 285 -5.43 -7.87 -16.06
N LEU A 286 -6.02 -8.61 -17.01
CA LEU A 286 -7.10 -8.09 -17.85
C LEU A 286 -8.39 -7.82 -17.05
N GLU A 287 -8.76 -8.71 -16.12
CA GLU A 287 -9.88 -8.48 -15.20
C GLU A 287 -9.65 -7.20 -14.37
N ALA A 288 -8.46 -7.06 -13.77
CA ALA A 288 -8.10 -5.88 -13.00
C ALA A 288 -8.10 -4.60 -13.88
N LYS A 289 -7.71 -4.71 -15.16
CA LYS A 289 -7.74 -3.59 -16.09
C LYS A 289 -9.16 -3.07 -16.31
N ILE A 290 -10.14 -3.96 -16.45
CA ILE A 290 -11.57 -3.58 -16.58
C ILE A 290 -12.04 -2.88 -15.29
N LYS A 291 -11.70 -3.42 -14.13
CA LYS A 291 -12.22 -2.97 -12.82
C LYS A 291 -11.61 -1.67 -12.34
N HIS A 292 -10.34 -1.41 -12.65
CA HIS A 292 -9.55 -0.34 -12.06
C HIS A 292 -8.92 0.61 -13.08
N ALA A 293 -8.86 0.22 -14.36
CA ALA A 293 -8.17 0.98 -15.41
C ALA A 293 -6.77 1.46 -14.99
N PRO A 294 -5.87 0.57 -14.50
CA PRO A 294 -4.58 1.00 -13.97
C PRO A 294 -3.67 1.56 -15.06
N THR A 295 -2.80 2.47 -14.66
CA THR A 295 -1.68 2.94 -15.47
C THR A 295 -0.45 2.03 -15.30
N GLU A 296 -0.39 1.32 -14.16
CA GLU A 296 0.75 0.50 -13.75
C GLU A 296 0.31 -0.78 -13.08
N PHE A 297 0.99 -1.89 -13.39
CA PHE A 297 0.99 -3.10 -12.58
C PHE A 297 2.27 -3.19 -11.77
N ASP A 298 2.16 -3.47 -10.46
CA ASP A 298 3.27 -3.66 -9.53
C ASP A 298 3.28 -5.12 -9.04
N PHE A 299 4.42 -5.79 -9.14
CA PHE A 299 4.50 -7.19 -8.73
C PHE A 299 4.56 -7.35 -7.22
N LEU A 300 3.71 -8.23 -6.71
CA LEU A 300 3.78 -8.72 -5.35
C LEU A 300 4.52 -10.05 -5.34
N SER A 301 5.74 -10.02 -4.85
CA SER A 301 6.62 -11.16 -4.69
C SER A 301 7.74 -10.82 -3.72
N PHE A 302 8.26 -11.79 -2.98
CA PHE A 302 9.46 -11.58 -2.17
C PHE A 302 10.72 -11.44 -3.03
N ASN A 303 10.76 -12.12 -4.18
CA ASN A 303 11.84 -12.02 -5.16
C ASN A 303 11.28 -12.32 -6.55
N PHE A 304 10.81 -11.30 -7.26
CA PHE A 304 10.12 -11.50 -8.54
C PHE A 304 11.00 -12.17 -9.61
N ASN A 305 12.32 -11.91 -9.58
CA ASN A 305 13.24 -12.43 -10.56
C ASN A 305 13.62 -13.93 -10.36
N LEU A 306 13.02 -14.56 -9.36
CA LEU A 306 13.08 -16.03 -9.19
C LEU A 306 11.96 -16.74 -9.97
N HIS A 307 10.92 -16.04 -10.40
CA HIS A 307 9.84 -16.65 -11.16
C HIS A 307 10.33 -17.16 -12.52
N THR A 308 10.07 -18.44 -12.82
CA THR A 308 10.58 -19.10 -14.03
C THR A 308 10.06 -18.46 -15.33
N GLY A 309 8.82 -17.99 -15.34
CA GLY A 309 8.16 -17.32 -16.46
C GLY A 309 8.27 -15.79 -16.48
N ILE A 310 9.13 -15.17 -15.67
CA ILE A 310 9.13 -13.72 -15.43
C ILE A 310 9.22 -12.86 -16.68
N SER A 311 10.07 -13.23 -17.63
CA SER A 311 10.25 -12.47 -18.87
C SER A 311 8.98 -12.47 -19.71
N LYS A 312 8.26 -13.59 -19.77
CA LYS A 312 6.98 -13.72 -20.48
C LYS A 312 5.89 -12.88 -19.80
N ILE A 313 5.82 -12.92 -18.46
CA ILE A 313 4.86 -12.12 -17.68
C ILE A 313 5.07 -10.64 -17.98
N ILE A 314 6.30 -10.15 -17.87
CA ILE A 314 6.61 -8.74 -18.12
C ILE A 314 6.28 -8.35 -19.56
N ALA A 315 6.61 -9.19 -20.55
CA ALA A 315 6.31 -8.92 -21.93
C ALA A 315 4.80 -8.79 -22.18
N ASN A 316 4.00 -9.74 -21.66
CA ASN A 316 2.56 -9.73 -21.82
C ASN A 316 1.90 -8.52 -21.13
N LEU A 317 2.35 -8.17 -19.92
CA LEU A 317 1.77 -7.02 -19.22
C LEU A 317 2.09 -5.69 -19.90
N ASN A 318 3.25 -5.55 -20.54
CA ASN A 318 3.58 -4.35 -21.32
C ASN A 318 2.67 -4.16 -22.57
N GLU A 319 1.92 -5.20 -22.99
CA GLU A 319 0.92 -5.07 -24.05
C GLU A 319 -0.34 -4.37 -23.58
N ILE A 320 -0.67 -4.50 -22.28
CA ILE A 320 -1.98 -4.12 -21.77
C ILE A 320 -1.94 -2.91 -20.81
N VAL A 321 -0.76 -2.46 -20.41
CA VAL A 321 -0.59 -1.33 -19.49
C VAL A 321 0.63 -0.50 -19.86
N LYS A 322 0.66 0.77 -19.41
CA LYS A 322 1.75 1.68 -19.72
C LYS A 322 3.06 1.32 -19.02
N PHE A 323 2.98 0.98 -17.72
CA PHE A 323 4.13 0.67 -16.87
C PHE A 323 3.96 -0.66 -16.16
N VAL A 324 5.08 -1.35 -15.96
CA VAL A 324 5.17 -2.51 -15.08
C VAL A 324 6.29 -2.25 -14.08
N ASN A 325 6.00 -2.34 -12.79
CA ASN A 325 6.95 -2.07 -11.72
C ASN A 325 7.34 -3.35 -10.97
N PHE A 326 8.54 -3.34 -10.43
CA PHE A 326 9.17 -4.49 -9.79
C PHE A 326 9.94 -4.03 -8.56
N LYS A 327 9.68 -4.61 -7.40
CA LYS A 327 10.31 -4.14 -6.15
C LYS A 327 11.49 -5.00 -5.74
N SER A 328 11.26 -6.16 -5.24
CA SER A 328 12.29 -7.01 -4.62
C SER A 328 12.91 -7.96 -5.62
N GLN A 329 14.24 -7.94 -5.75
CA GLN A 329 14.99 -8.82 -6.62
C GLN A 329 16.34 -9.22 -6.03
N ARG A 330 16.87 -10.33 -6.48
CA ARG A 330 18.14 -10.88 -6.02
C ARG A 330 19.29 -10.51 -6.94
N ALA A 331 20.40 -10.10 -6.32
CA ALA A 331 21.61 -9.70 -7.05
C ALA A 331 22.28 -10.87 -7.76
N ASP A 332 22.36 -12.06 -7.15
CA ASP A 332 22.93 -13.25 -7.76
C ASP A 332 22.20 -13.64 -9.05
N ILE A 333 20.87 -13.54 -9.08
CA ILE A 333 20.09 -13.76 -10.30
C ILE A 333 20.39 -12.69 -11.36
N LEU A 334 20.51 -11.41 -10.97
CA LEU A 334 20.88 -10.36 -11.91
C LEU A 334 22.29 -10.50 -12.48
N ALA A 335 23.23 -11.06 -11.70
CA ALA A 335 24.56 -11.37 -12.19
C ALA A 335 24.53 -12.43 -13.31
N MET A 336 23.60 -13.38 -13.24
CA MET A 336 23.39 -14.43 -14.25
C MET A 336 22.45 -13.99 -15.40
N ARG A 337 21.55 -13.04 -15.14
CA ARG A 337 20.44 -12.63 -16.01
C ARG A 337 20.43 -11.11 -16.25
N PRO A 338 21.51 -10.53 -16.86
CA PRO A 338 21.54 -9.09 -17.15
C PRO A 338 20.46 -8.64 -18.14
N ASP A 339 19.92 -9.55 -18.94
CA ASP A 339 18.78 -9.33 -19.85
C ASP A 339 17.51 -8.86 -19.13
N LEU A 340 17.30 -9.28 -17.88
CA LEU A 340 16.18 -8.83 -17.08
C LEU A 340 16.21 -7.31 -16.84
N LEU A 341 17.39 -6.73 -16.63
CA LEU A 341 17.53 -5.28 -16.46
C LEU A 341 17.08 -4.50 -17.70
N ASP A 342 17.34 -5.03 -18.90
CA ASP A 342 16.93 -4.39 -20.15
C ASP A 342 15.39 -4.45 -20.29
N ILE A 343 14.80 -5.59 -19.95
CA ILE A 343 13.35 -5.78 -19.90
C ILE A 343 12.72 -4.81 -18.87
N GLU A 344 13.27 -4.70 -17.67
CA GLU A 344 12.79 -3.82 -16.61
C GLU A 344 12.84 -2.34 -17.01
N ILE A 345 13.94 -1.90 -17.63
CA ILE A 345 14.11 -0.52 -18.09
C ILE A 345 13.11 -0.16 -19.18
N LEU A 346 12.93 -1.05 -20.15
CA LEU A 346 11.91 -0.87 -21.20
C LEU A 346 10.49 -0.79 -20.61
N SER A 347 10.24 -1.50 -19.50
CA SER A 347 8.97 -1.45 -18.78
C SER A 347 8.79 -0.19 -17.92
N GLY A 348 9.77 0.70 -17.87
CA GLY A 348 9.70 1.98 -17.17
C GLY A 348 10.50 2.08 -15.87
N LYS A 349 11.12 1.00 -15.39
CA LYS A 349 11.87 0.99 -14.14
C LYS A 349 13.13 1.87 -14.22
N ARG A 350 13.32 2.70 -13.19
CA ARG A 350 14.49 3.59 -13.06
C ARG A 350 15.11 3.54 -11.66
N THR A 351 14.50 2.82 -10.73
CA THR A 351 14.95 2.69 -9.33
C THR A 351 15.14 1.22 -8.98
N TYR A 352 16.25 0.92 -8.31
CA TYR A 352 16.61 -0.43 -7.94
C TYR A 352 16.80 -0.56 -6.44
N THR A 353 16.39 -1.71 -5.90
CA THR A 353 16.55 -2.05 -4.49
C THR A 353 17.11 -3.46 -4.40
N ILE A 354 18.23 -3.62 -3.70
CA ILE A 354 18.94 -4.89 -3.54
C ILE A 354 19.18 -5.14 -2.05
N GLY A 355 18.79 -6.32 -1.58
CA GLY A 355 19.14 -6.81 -0.26
C GLY A 355 20.52 -7.45 -0.25
N VAL A 356 21.52 -6.78 0.30
CA VAL A 356 22.87 -7.31 0.52
C VAL A 356 22.97 -8.01 1.87
N GLU A 357 22.29 -7.42 2.86
CA GLU A 357 22.11 -7.80 4.26
C GLU A 357 23.41 -7.73 5.09
N GLY A 358 24.46 -8.47 4.77
CA GLY A 358 25.71 -8.43 5.53
C GLY A 358 26.77 -7.51 4.91
N ILE A 359 27.48 -6.75 5.76
CA ILE A 359 28.54 -5.83 5.32
C ILE A 359 29.81 -6.57 4.84
N SER A 360 29.99 -7.83 5.22
CA SER A 360 31.12 -8.69 4.86
C SER A 360 30.63 -10.08 4.44
N ASP A 361 31.49 -10.88 3.82
CA ASP A 361 31.19 -12.27 3.49
C ASP A 361 30.86 -13.10 4.74
N ARG A 362 31.63 -12.86 5.83
CA ARG A 362 31.38 -13.52 7.12
C ARG A 362 29.98 -13.20 7.65
N ILE A 363 29.57 -11.96 7.64
CA ILE A 363 28.22 -11.53 8.12
C ILE A 363 27.13 -12.06 7.18
N ARG A 364 27.33 -12.06 5.85
CA ARG A 364 26.36 -12.67 4.93
C ARG A 364 26.16 -14.17 5.19
N ARG A 365 27.22 -14.91 5.47
CA ARG A 365 27.13 -16.33 5.85
C ARG A 365 26.41 -16.52 7.18
N TYR A 366 26.69 -15.67 8.17
CA TYR A 366 25.96 -15.68 9.43
C TYR A 366 24.46 -15.50 9.23
N LEU A 367 24.08 -14.60 8.32
CA LEU A 367 22.69 -14.32 7.98
C LEU A 367 22.06 -15.36 7.03
N HIS A 368 22.80 -16.38 6.59
CA HIS A 368 22.43 -17.31 5.52
C HIS A 368 21.95 -16.58 4.26
N LYS A 369 22.61 -15.47 3.94
CA LYS A 369 22.41 -14.73 2.69
C LYS A 369 23.39 -15.22 1.65
N SER A 370 22.98 -16.24 0.89
CA SER A 370 23.79 -16.83 -0.19
C SER A 370 24.04 -15.82 -1.30
N LEU A 371 25.03 -14.97 -1.11
CA LEU A 371 25.41 -13.91 -2.05
C LEU A 371 26.92 -13.64 -1.92
N LEU A 372 27.68 -14.00 -2.94
CA LEU A 372 29.11 -13.71 -2.99
C LEU A 372 29.36 -12.26 -3.39
N GLU A 373 30.44 -11.64 -2.88
CA GLU A 373 30.83 -10.27 -3.27
C GLU A 373 31.02 -10.15 -4.78
N LYS A 374 31.59 -11.17 -5.44
CA LYS A 374 31.78 -11.19 -6.88
C LYS A 374 30.43 -11.07 -7.63
N GLU A 375 29.43 -11.84 -7.24
CA GLU A 375 28.10 -11.80 -7.86
C GLU A 375 27.44 -10.43 -7.64
N LEU A 376 27.60 -9.90 -6.44
CA LEU A 376 27.08 -8.57 -6.09
C LEU A 376 27.74 -7.49 -6.96
N LEU A 377 29.07 -7.49 -7.11
CA LEU A 377 29.77 -6.51 -7.93
C LEU A 377 29.39 -6.62 -9.41
N VAL A 378 29.27 -7.83 -9.96
CA VAL A 378 28.80 -8.07 -11.33
C VAL A 378 27.39 -7.51 -11.53
N SER A 379 26.48 -7.79 -10.59
CA SER A 379 25.11 -7.27 -10.68
C SER A 379 25.04 -5.75 -10.57
N LEU A 380 25.87 -5.14 -9.72
CA LEU A 380 25.96 -3.68 -9.57
C LEU A 380 26.56 -3.02 -10.82
N GLU A 381 27.56 -3.63 -11.46
CA GLU A 381 28.09 -3.19 -12.73
C GLU A 381 27.01 -3.19 -13.81
N HIS A 382 26.23 -4.28 -13.92
CA HIS A 382 25.10 -4.37 -14.84
C HIS A 382 24.03 -3.31 -14.57
N ILE A 383 23.72 -3.02 -13.30
CA ILE A 383 22.77 -1.96 -12.92
C ILE A 383 23.31 -0.59 -13.29
N TYR A 384 24.54 -0.23 -12.89
CA TYR A 384 25.11 1.09 -13.15
C TYR A 384 25.32 1.35 -14.65
N SER A 385 25.71 0.32 -15.45
CA SER A 385 25.87 0.45 -16.90
C SER A 385 24.56 0.90 -17.60
N ARG A 386 23.41 0.67 -16.98
CA ARG A 386 22.08 1.07 -17.47
C ARG A 386 21.59 2.41 -16.94
N LYS A 387 22.47 3.15 -16.23
CA LYS A 387 22.23 4.53 -15.75
C LYS A 387 20.91 4.69 -14.97
N PRO A 388 20.72 3.95 -13.87
CA PRO A 388 19.52 4.07 -13.04
C PRO A 388 19.46 5.46 -12.40
N ARG A 389 18.23 5.92 -12.08
CA ARG A 389 18.03 7.16 -11.31
C ARG A 389 18.44 6.97 -9.85
N GLN A 390 18.12 5.80 -9.28
CA GLN A 390 18.41 5.49 -7.89
C GLN A 390 18.75 4.01 -7.71
N LEU A 391 19.72 3.75 -6.84
CA LEU A 391 20.04 2.42 -6.33
C LEU A 391 20.01 2.46 -4.80
N LYS A 392 19.26 1.54 -4.17
CA LYS A 392 19.22 1.38 -2.71
C LYS A 392 19.73 -0.01 -2.34
N LEU A 393 20.74 -0.08 -1.49
CA LEU A 393 21.27 -1.32 -0.93
C LEU A 393 20.84 -1.43 0.53
N PHE A 394 20.26 -2.59 0.89
CA PHE A 394 19.86 -2.88 2.27
C PHE A 394 20.91 -3.72 2.98
N PHE A 395 21.17 -3.36 4.24
CA PHE A 395 22.09 -4.02 5.14
C PHE A 395 21.46 -4.18 6.53
N ILE A 396 21.96 -5.15 7.29
CA ILE A 396 21.57 -5.41 8.68
C ILE A 396 22.82 -5.29 9.55
N ILE A 397 22.75 -4.45 10.58
CA ILE A 397 23.75 -4.40 11.66
C ILE A 397 23.38 -5.47 12.65
N THR A 398 24.28 -6.42 12.84
CA THR A 398 24.06 -7.60 13.69
C THR A 398 24.58 -7.42 15.13
N GLY A 399 25.49 -6.47 15.34
CA GLY A 399 26.25 -6.30 16.57
C GLY A 399 27.44 -7.28 16.71
N LEU A 400 27.66 -8.11 15.68
CA LEU A 400 28.77 -9.08 15.62
C LEU A 400 29.91 -8.67 14.69
N GLU A 401 29.78 -7.49 14.09
CA GLU A 401 30.75 -6.93 13.15
C GLU A 401 32.09 -6.68 13.86
N THR A 402 33.16 -7.21 13.28
CA THR A 402 34.53 -7.01 13.73
C THR A 402 35.24 -5.94 12.90
N GLU A 403 36.42 -5.51 13.35
CA GLU A 403 37.28 -4.58 12.59
C GLU A 403 37.60 -5.10 11.17
N ASN A 404 37.69 -6.40 10.98
CA ASN A 404 37.92 -7.00 9.66
C ASN A 404 36.68 -6.85 8.76
N ASP A 405 35.48 -7.00 9.33
CA ASP A 405 34.22 -6.81 8.59
C ASP A 405 34.08 -5.34 8.14
N LEU A 406 34.42 -4.40 9.02
CA LEU A 406 34.41 -2.96 8.70
C LEU A 406 35.44 -2.62 7.61
N LYS A 407 36.63 -3.22 7.64
CA LYS A 407 37.63 -3.06 6.55
C LYS A 407 37.13 -3.64 5.23
N GLU A 408 36.49 -4.82 5.25
CA GLU A 408 35.89 -5.43 4.07
C GLU A 408 34.80 -4.51 3.49
N PHE A 409 33.92 -3.99 4.34
CA PHE A 409 32.89 -3.04 3.94
C PHE A 409 33.46 -1.77 3.30
N LYS A 410 34.47 -1.18 3.91
CA LYS A 410 35.16 0.00 3.37
C LYS A 410 35.72 -0.27 1.96
N ASN A 411 36.36 -1.43 1.78
CA ASN A 411 36.89 -1.84 0.47
C ASN A 411 35.76 -2.04 -0.54
N PHE A 412 34.66 -2.65 -0.15
CA PHE A 412 33.46 -2.83 -0.98
C PHE A 412 32.88 -1.48 -1.40
N ILE A 413 32.72 -0.52 -0.47
CA ILE A 413 32.23 0.83 -0.76
C ILE A 413 33.12 1.56 -1.77
N MET A 414 34.46 1.43 -1.66
CA MET A 414 35.40 2.01 -2.64
C MET A 414 35.23 1.39 -4.03
N LYS A 415 35.04 0.06 -4.14
CA LYS A 415 34.78 -0.62 -5.42
C LYS A 415 33.48 -0.12 -6.07
N ILE A 416 32.40 0.00 -5.27
CA ILE A 416 31.11 0.53 -5.77
C ILE A 416 31.25 1.98 -6.22
N LYS A 417 32.01 2.81 -5.49
CA LYS A 417 32.27 4.21 -5.86
C LYS A 417 32.92 4.30 -7.25
N LEU A 418 33.91 3.45 -7.51
CA LEU A 418 34.56 3.39 -8.82
C LEU A 418 33.56 2.99 -9.93
N LEU A 419 32.78 1.94 -9.72
CA LEU A 419 31.73 1.53 -10.66
C LEU A 419 30.73 2.66 -10.93
N LYS A 420 30.22 3.27 -9.87
CA LYS A 420 29.28 4.40 -9.97
C LYS A 420 29.86 5.57 -10.75
N ASN A 421 31.08 6.01 -10.42
CA ASN A 421 31.70 7.17 -11.05
C ASN A 421 31.98 6.93 -12.54
N ASN A 422 32.35 5.69 -12.91
CA ASN A 422 32.67 5.37 -14.31
C ASN A 422 31.41 5.16 -15.16
N LEU A 423 30.35 4.52 -14.59
CA LEU A 423 29.20 4.06 -15.37
C LEU A 423 27.96 4.94 -15.20
N SER A 424 27.72 5.50 -14.00
CA SER A 424 26.50 6.23 -13.68
C SER A 424 26.72 7.29 -12.58
N PRO A 425 27.50 8.34 -12.82
CA PRO A 425 27.84 9.34 -11.80
C PRO A 425 26.62 10.07 -11.25
N GLY A 426 25.56 10.22 -12.05
CA GLY A 426 24.28 10.84 -11.64
C GLY A 426 23.34 9.93 -10.82
N CYS A 427 23.68 8.66 -10.62
CA CYS A 427 22.83 7.75 -9.83
C CYS A 427 22.84 8.12 -8.34
N ARG A 428 21.67 8.33 -7.77
CA ARG A 428 21.52 8.46 -6.31
C ARG A 428 21.67 7.08 -5.67
N SER A 429 22.71 6.89 -4.87
CA SER A 429 22.98 5.60 -4.23
C SER A 429 22.82 5.71 -2.72
N ILE A 430 21.92 4.89 -2.16
CA ILE A 430 21.51 4.90 -0.76
C ILE A 430 21.94 3.58 -0.11
N MET A 431 22.66 3.68 1.01
CA MET A 431 23.00 2.57 1.89
C MET A 431 22.06 2.59 3.09
N SER A 432 21.13 1.65 3.15
CA SER A 432 20.05 1.60 4.15
C SER A 432 20.31 0.47 5.13
N PHE A 433 20.37 0.80 6.43
CA PHE A 433 20.70 -0.14 7.49
C PHE A 433 19.54 -0.35 8.44
N GLY A 434 19.20 -1.61 8.72
CA GLY A 434 18.34 -2.02 9.81
C GLY A 434 19.16 -2.65 10.94
N LEU A 435 18.52 -2.92 12.08
CA LEU A 435 19.08 -3.73 13.16
C LEU A 435 18.57 -5.15 13.04
N LEU A 436 19.40 -6.13 13.44
CA LEU A 436 19.00 -7.52 13.45
C LEU A 436 17.87 -7.74 14.45
N SER A 437 16.70 -8.07 13.95
CA SER A 437 15.55 -8.45 14.77
C SER A 437 15.50 -9.97 14.95
N ASN A 438 15.38 -10.39 16.19
CA ASN A 438 15.24 -11.79 16.56
C ASN A 438 13.75 -12.16 16.57
N LEU A 439 13.26 -12.64 15.43
CA LEU A 439 11.83 -12.90 15.26
C LEU A 439 11.47 -14.35 15.59
N PRO A 440 10.29 -14.59 16.18
CA PRO A 440 9.71 -15.93 16.31
C PRO A 440 9.73 -16.70 14.98
N PHE A 441 9.78 -18.00 15.04
CA PHE A 441 9.80 -18.88 13.86
C PHE A 441 10.95 -18.65 12.88
N THR A 442 12.04 -18.03 13.34
CA THR A 442 13.30 -17.89 12.59
C THR A 442 14.45 -18.53 13.37
N PRO A 443 15.56 -18.92 12.71
CA PRO A 443 16.76 -19.37 13.42
C PRO A 443 17.22 -18.39 14.49
N PHE A 444 17.08 -17.08 14.26
CA PHE A 444 17.55 -16.06 15.21
C PHE A 444 16.66 -15.83 16.43
N GLN A 445 15.52 -16.54 16.56
CA GLN A 445 14.81 -16.57 17.85
C GLN A 445 15.70 -17.05 19.01
N PHE A 446 16.73 -17.87 18.73
CA PHE A 446 17.69 -18.38 19.70
C PHE A 446 18.86 -17.43 19.97
N ALA A 447 19.09 -16.44 19.11
CA ALA A 447 20.22 -15.51 19.24
C ALA A 447 20.02 -14.52 20.40
N PRO A 448 21.12 -13.98 20.98
CA PRO A 448 21.01 -12.84 21.88
C PRO A 448 20.49 -11.61 21.13
N THR A 449 19.66 -10.80 21.83
CA THR A 449 19.09 -9.58 21.27
C THR A 449 19.99 -8.37 21.50
N ILE A 450 19.92 -7.40 20.59
CA ILE A 450 20.52 -6.07 20.83
C ILE A 450 19.61 -5.33 21.80
N THR A 451 20.05 -5.22 23.07
CA THR A 451 19.28 -4.57 24.13
C THR A 451 19.77 -3.18 24.47
N ASN A 452 21.00 -2.86 24.08
CA ASN A 452 21.63 -1.57 24.34
C ASN A 452 22.12 -0.94 23.03
N PRO A 453 21.52 0.17 22.57
CA PRO A 453 21.95 0.87 21.37
C PRO A 453 23.41 1.35 21.41
N GLU A 454 23.98 1.62 22.59
CA GLU A 454 25.37 2.04 22.73
C GLU A 454 26.36 0.95 22.29
N SER A 455 25.99 -0.35 22.42
CA SER A 455 26.84 -1.47 21.99
C SER A 455 27.14 -1.47 20.50
N ILE A 456 26.27 -0.89 19.68
CA ILE A 456 26.43 -0.82 18.22
C ILE A 456 26.84 0.57 17.72
N LYS A 457 27.01 1.53 18.63
CA LYS A 457 27.29 2.95 18.27
C LYS A 457 28.56 3.10 17.47
N HIS A 458 29.61 2.36 17.85
CA HIS A 458 30.91 2.37 17.13
C HIS A 458 30.71 1.80 15.71
N ILE A 459 30.12 0.61 15.58
CA ILE A 459 29.85 -0.03 14.28
C ILE A 459 29.06 0.91 13.36
N LYS A 460 27.96 1.45 13.87
CA LYS A 460 27.11 2.42 13.13
C LYS A 460 27.91 3.67 12.71
N GLY A 461 28.77 4.19 13.62
CA GLY A 461 29.58 5.37 13.37
C GLY A 461 30.59 5.18 12.25
N ASP A 462 31.26 4.05 12.22
CA ASP A 462 32.25 3.71 11.20
C ASP A 462 31.59 3.46 9.84
N ILE A 463 30.50 2.68 9.80
CA ILE A 463 29.71 2.45 8.58
C ILE A 463 29.20 3.78 8.01
N LYS A 464 28.62 4.65 8.86
CA LYS A 464 28.14 5.96 8.44
C LYS A 464 29.24 6.80 7.82
N ARG A 465 30.39 6.90 8.50
CA ARG A 465 31.56 7.64 8.02
C ARG A 465 32.03 7.12 6.66
N ASP A 466 32.16 5.79 6.49
CA ASP A 466 32.61 5.19 5.23
C ASP A 466 31.62 5.43 4.09
N CYS A 467 30.33 5.41 4.33
CA CYS A 467 29.32 5.76 3.34
C CYS A 467 29.44 7.25 2.93
N GLU A 468 29.38 8.17 3.90
CA GLU A 468 29.35 9.62 3.65
C GLU A 468 30.66 10.12 2.99
N THR A 469 31.82 9.64 3.44
CA THR A 469 33.14 9.98 2.84
C THR A 469 33.24 9.53 1.38
N ASN A 470 32.47 8.53 1.00
CA ASN A 470 32.45 8.00 -0.37
C ASN A 470 31.25 8.48 -1.20
N ASN A 471 30.53 9.52 -0.75
CA ASN A 471 29.36 10.11 -1.43
C ASN A 471 28.19 9.13 -1.61
N PHE A 472 27.96 8.29 -0.60
CA PHE A 472 26.76 7.48 -0.49
C PHE A 472 25.88 8.02 0.63
N GLU A 473 24.57 8.03 0.41
CA GLU A 473 23.60 8.43 1.41
C GLU A 473 23.43 7.31 2.45
N PHE A 474 23.73 7.59 3.72
CA PHE A 474 23.49 6.66 4.82
C PHE A 474 22.09 6.88 5.39
N ARG A 475 21.35 5.79 5.64
CA ARG A 475 20.04 5.81 6.30
C ARG A 475 19.90 4.68 7.31
N MET A 476 19.32 4.98 8.47
CA MET A 476 18.71 3.95 9.31
C MET A 476 17.29 3.67 8.79
N ALA A 477 16.94 2.42 8.67
CA ALA A 477 15.63 1.99 8.16
C ALA A 477 14.53 2.04 9.22
N GLN A 478 14.90 2.06 10.51
CA GLN A 478 13.99 2.05 11.65
C GLN A 478 14.52 2.90 12.81
N ASP A 479 13.61 3.38 13.64
CA ASP A 479 13.92 4.01 14.91
C ASP A 479 14.42 2.95 15.91
N VAL A 480 15.42 3.29 16.72
CA VAL A 480 16.06 2.32 17.63
C VAL A 480 15.16 1.97 18.81
N ASP A 481 14.41 2.95 19.35
CA ASP A 481 13.52 2.71 20.47
C ASP A 481 12.33 1.86 20.05
N GLU A 482 11.78 2.11 18.86
CA GLU A 482 10.71 1.28 18.27
C GLU A 482 11.18 -0.13 17.95
N PHE A 483 12.44 -0.28 17.53
CA PHE A 483 13.06 -1.60 17.40
C PHE A 483 13.08 -2.35 18.74
N LEU A 484 13.52 -1.70 19.83
CA LEU A 484 13.56 -2.30 21.15
C LEU A 484 12.16 -2.70 21.63
N VAL A 485 11.18 -1.81 21.47
CA VAL A 485 9.77 -2.09 21.81
C VAL A 485 9.27 -3.31 21.04
N SER A 486 9.43 -3.31 19.73
CA SER A 486 8.99 -4.44 18.87
C SER A 486 9.66 -5.75 19.28
N GLN A 487 10.98 -5.71 19.56
CA GLN A 487 11.76 -6.89 19.93
C GLN A 487 11.27 -7.52 21.25
N HIS A 488 10.91 -6.70 22.25
CA HIS A 488 10.33 -7.17 23.50
C HIS A 488 8.96 -7.81 23.27
N ILE A 489 8.06 -7.17 22.54
CA ILE A 489 6.70 -7.68 22.30
C ILE A 489 6.72 -9.04 21.62
N VAL A 490 7.50 -9.21 20.54
CA VAL A 490 7.50 -10.48 19.78
C VAL A 490 8.11 -11.65 20.53
N LEU A 491 9.01 -11.41 21.46
CA LEU A 491 9.68 -12.47 22.23
C LEU A 491 8.99 -12.78 23.55
N ALA A 492 8.41 -11.80 24.23
CA ALA A 492 7.73 -11.97 25.51
C ALA A 492 6.27 -12.41 25.37
N GLY A 493 5.62 -12.06 24.25
CA GLY A 493 4.26 -12.53 23.95
C GLY A 493 3.25 -12.11 25.02
N PHE A 494 2.59 -13.06 25.66
CA PHE A 494 1.50 -12.87 26.62
C PHE A 494 1.82 -11.85 27.74
N GLU A 495 3.07 -11.83 28.21
CA GLU A 495 3.51 -10.95 29.29
C GLU A 495 3.42 -9.44 28.94
N CYS A 496 3.30 -9.13 27.65
CA CYS A 496 3.18 -7.74 27.19
C CYS A 496 1.75 -7.20 27.23
N PHE A 497 0.73 -8.04 27.47
CA PHE A 497 -0.68 -7.66 27.38
C PHE A 497 -1.02 -6.45 28.27
N ASP A 498 -0.70 -6.51 29.55
CA ASP A 498 -0.99 -5.42 30.50
C ASP A 498 -0.23 -4.14 30.16
N VAL A 499 0.97 -4.26 29.58
CA VAL A 499 1.75 -3.09 29.15
C VAL A 499 1.05 -2.42 27.97
N ILE A 500 0.58 -3.21 26.99
CA ILE A 500 -0.18 -2.71 25.83
C ILE A 500 -1.48 -2.01 26.28
N LEU A 501 -2.22 -2.63 27.22
CA LEU A 501 -3.46 -2.06 27.73
C LEU A 501 -3.21 -0.73 28.44
N ARG A 502 -2.25 -0.66 29.40
CA ARG A 502 -1.90 0.56 30.13
C ARG A 502 -1.40 1.68 29.22
N PHE A 503 -0.64 1.34 28.19
CA PHE A 503 -0.17 2.30 27.20
C PHE A 503 -1.37 2.99 26.50
N THR A 504 -2.38 2.21 26.12
CA THR A 504 -3.61 2.74 25.55
C THR A 504 -4.43 3.55 26.53
N ASP A 505 -4.53 3.13 27.79
CA ASP A 505 -5.25 3.86 28.84
C ASP A 505 -4.65 5.26 29.09
N ASN A 506 -3.36 5.42 28.86
CA ASN A 506 -2.67 6.72 28.89
C ASN A 506 -2.97 7.61 27.67
N GLY A 507 -3.73 7.12 26.69
CA GLY A 507 -4.00 7.84 25.46
C GLY A 507 -2.86 7.75 24.43
N GLU A 508 -1.94 6.82 24.63
CA GLU A 508 -0.79 6.59 23.76
C GLU A 508 -1.12 5.55 22.66
N TYR A 509 -0.51 5.65 21.49
CA TYR A 509 -0.86 4.82 20.32
C TYR A 509 0.30 4.70 19.32
N PHE A 510 0.12 3.85 18.30
CA PHE A 510 1.00 3.75 17.14
C PHE A 510 0.31 4.41 15.93
N ASP A 511 0.93 5.45 15.35
CA ASP A 511 0.35 6.21 14.22
C ASP A 511 0.57 5.55 12.84
N GLY A 512 1.11 4.33 12.82
CA GLY A 512 1.46 3.60 11.60
C GLY A 512 2.90 3.82 11.12
N LYS A 513 3.62 4.76 11.75
CA LYS A 513 5.06 5.02 11.53
C LYS A 513 5.83 5.07 12.83
N HIS A 514 5.25 5.75 13.83
CA HIS A 514 5.91 6.03 15.10
C HIS A 514 4.99 5.72 16.28
N ILE A 515 5.60 5.34 17.39
CA ILE A 515 4.95 5.28 18.69
C ILE A 515 4.77 6.72 19.19
N ILE A 516 3.54 7.08 19.48
CA ILE A 516 3.16 8.37 20.06
C ILE A 516 2.93 8.16 21.57
N GLY A 517 3.93 8.52 22.36
CA GLY A 517 3.96 8.31 23.81
C GLY A 517 5.37 8.32 24.37
N ASP A 518 5.50 8.00 25.66
CA ASP A 518 6.80 7.89 26.34
C ASP A 518 7.48 6.55 26.05
N LYS A 519 8.32 6.54 24.99
CA LYS A 519 9.05 5.34 24.56
C LYS A 519 9.99 4.79 25.65
N ASN A 520 10.58 5.65 26.49
CA ASN A 520 11.49 5.20 27.55
C ASN A 520 10.73 4.48 28.66
N ALA A 521 9.60 5.03 29.11
CA ALA A 521 8.73 4.39 30.08
C ALA A 521 8.19 3.06 29.53
N LEU A 522 7.81 3.04 28.26
CA LEU A 522 7.33 1.83 27.57
C LEU A 522 8.39 0.73 27.50
N ILE A 523 9.62 1.06 27.09
CA ILE A 523 10.73 0.09 27.05
C ILE A 523 11.02 -0.46 28.44
N LEU A 524 11.00 0.39 29.47
CA LEU A 524 11.21 -0.07 30.86
C LEU A 524 10.09 -1.00 31.31
N ALA A 525 8.82 -0.67 31.03
CA ALA A 525 7.67 -1.50 31.37
C ALA A 525 7.75 -2.87 30.67
N LEU A 526 8.08 -2.91 29.37
CA LEU A 526 8.24 -4.15 28.60
C LEU A 526 9.41 -5.01 29.11
N ARG A 527 10.53 -4.41 29.49
CA ARG A 527 11.66 -5.11 30.10
C ARG A 527 11.29 -5.75 31.44
N ASN A 528 10.53 -5.06 32.25
CA ASN A 528 10.08 -5.58 33.55
C ASN A 528 9.09 -6.74 33.37
N ALA A 529 8.17 -6.62 32.40
CA ALA A 529 7.20 -7.68 32.08
C ALA A 529 7.86 -8.94 31.49
N SER A 530 8.79 -8.76 30.55
CA SER A 530 9.38 -9.88 29.79
C SER A 530 10.48 -10.65 30.52
N GLY A 531 11.07 -10.07 31.54
CA GLY A 531 12.22 -10.62 32.24
C GLY A 531 13.53 -10.60 31.43
N ALA A 532 14.65 -10.88 32.08
CA ALA A 532 15.99 -10.79 31.47
C ALA A 532 16.31 -11.97 30.53
N SER A 533 15.66 -13.11 30.70
CA SER A 533 15.99 -14.36 29.98
C SER A 533 15.75 -14.28 28.46
N ILE A 534 14.81 -13.45 28.01
CA ILE A 534 14.50 -13.32 26.58
C ILE A 534 15.63 -12.67 25.77
N ASN A 535 16.51 -11.94 26.43
CA ASN A 535 17.59 -11.19 25.80
C ASN A 535 18.88 -12.00 25.58
N GLY A 536 19.02 -13.12 26.28
CA GLY A 536 20.20 -13.96 26.23
C GLY A 536 20.25 -14.92 25.04
N LEU A 537 21.37 -15.64 24.96
CA LEU A 537 21.50 -16.81 24.11
C LEU A 537 20.59 -17.94 24.63
N LYS A 538 19.82 -18.58 23.73
CA LYS A 538 18.88 -19.63 24.08
C LYS A 538 19.32 -20.95 23.46
N ASP A 539 19.08 -22.03 24.15
CA ASP A 539 19.27 -23.40 23.65
C ASP A 539 17.93 -23.96 23.10
N GLU A 540 17.98 -25.20 22.59
CA GLU A 540 16.81 -25.88 22.03
C GLU A 540 15.71 -26.13 23.05
N SER A 541 16.06 -26.24 24.35
CA SER A 541 15.11 -26.50 25.44
C SER A 541 14.34 -25.26 25.91
N TYR A 542 14.78 -24.07 25.53
CA TYR A 542 14.12 -22.80 25.93
C TYR A 542 12.65 -22.78 25.47
N ALA A 543 11.74 -22.56 26.43
CA ALA A 543 10.30 -22.48 26.15
C ALA A 543 9.90 -21.08 25.69
N PHE A 544 9.52 -20.94 24.44
CA PHE A 544 9.03 -19.68 23.88
C PHE A 544 7.51 -19.54 24.08
N PRO A 545 6.99 -18.32 24.36
CA PRO A 545 5.55 -18.10 24.49
C PRO A 545 4.74 -18.52 23.25
N PHE A 546 5.33 -18.39 22.06
CA PHE A 546 4.72 -18.75 20.78
C PHE A 546 4.89 -20.23 20.39
N GLU A 547 5.52 -21.05 21.22
CA GLU A 547 5.79 -22.47 20.91
C GLU A 547 4.53 -23.34 20.87
N ILE A 548 3.44 -22.84 21.41
CA ILE A 548 2.10 -23.46 21.29
C ILE A 548 1.62 -23.53 19.83
N ILE A 549 2.10 -22.63 18.97
CA ILE A 549 1.74 -22.59 17.55
C ILE A 549 2.65 -23.56 16.79
N LYS A 550 2.03 -24.62 16.25
CA LYS A 550 2.75 -25.66 15.49
C LYS A 550 2.64 -25.38 13.98
N GLY A 551 3.73 -24.88 13.43
CA GLY A 551 3.92 -24.61 12.00
C GLY A 551 5.20 -25.27 11.49
N THR A 552 5.53 -24.99 10.25
CA THR A 552 6.80 -25.35 9.61
C THR A 552 7.60 -24.09 9.34
N PRO A 553 8.92 -24.07 9.55
CA PRO A 553 9.78 -25.17 10.00
C PRO A 553 9.65 -25.51 11.50
N SER A 554 10.07 -26.73 11.88
CA SER A 554 10.09 -27.17 13.28
C SER A 554 11.14 -26.40 14.11
N LYS A 555 10.94 -26.36 15.44
CA LYS A 555 11.90 -25.75 16.38
C LYS A 555 13.30 -26.33 16.25
N SER A 556 13.41 -27.69 16.14
CA SER A 556 14.69 -28.38 15.97
C SER A 556 15.39 -28.02 14.66
N PHE A 557 14.66 -27.90 13.56
CA PHE A 557 15.20 -27.39 12.30
C PHE A 557 15.75 -25.97 12.46
N LEU A 558 14.98 -25.07 13.08
CA LEU A 558 15.41 -23.67 13.29
C LEU A 558 16.65 -23.59 14.20
N PHE A 559 16.72 -24.45 15.23
CA PHE A 559 17.89 -24.49 16.09
C PHE A 559 19.13 -25.03 15.35
N ARG A 560 18.98 -26.07 14.52
CA ARG A 560 20.06 -26.55 13.65
C ARG A 560 20.58 -25.43 12.74
N MET A 561 19.67 -24.69 12.06
CA MET A 561 20.02 -23.57 11.20
C MET A 561 20.70 -22.43 11.97
N PHE A 562 20.30 -22.18 13.22
CA PHE A 562 20.97 -21.21 14.08
C PHE A 562 22.41 -21.62 14.40
N ASN A 563 22.65 -22.89 14.69
CA ASN A 563 23.99 -23.40 14.92
C ASN A 563 24.87 -23.35 13.67
N GLU A 564 24.30 -23.61 12.49
CA GLU A 564 25.00 -23.42 11.21
C GLU A 564 25.33 -21.92 10.96
N SER A 565 24.44 -21.01 11.28
CA SER A 565 24.69 -19.54 11.24
C SER A 565 25.88 -19.17 12.14
N ARG A 566 25.90 -19.64 13.38
CA ARG A 566 27.01 -19.37 14.32
C ARG A 566 28.37 -19.91 13.82
N ASN A 567 28.35 -20.97 13.03
CA ASN A 567 29.53 -21.54 12.39
C ASN A 567 29.82 -20.94 11.01
N PHE A 568 29.10 -19.88 10.59
CA PHE A 568 29.22 -19.20 9.30
C PHE A 568 29.10 -20.13 8.09
N LYS A 569 28.28 -21.19 8.24
CA LYS A 569 28.04 -22.18 7.21
C LYS A 569 26.75 -21.80 6.45
N ASP A 570 26.91 -21.48 5.18
CA ASP A 570 25.76 -21.14 4.31
C ASP A 570 25.13 -22.43 3.76
N THR A 571 23.78 -22.48 3.82
CA THR A 571 22.99 -23.64 3.35
C THR A 571 22.41 -23.45 1.94
N GLY A 572 22.52 -22.24 1.36
CA GLY A 572 22.02 -21.95 0.04
C GLY A 572 20.50 -21.83 -0.07
N TYR A 573 19.95 -22.16 -1.24
CA TYR A 573 18.51 -22.17 -1.55
C TYR A 573 17.89 -23.54 -1.30
N CYS A 574 16.55 -23.57 -1.19
CA CYS A 574 15.79 -24.80 -1.28
C CYS A 574 16.09 -25.51 -2.61
N LEU A 575 16.56 -26.75 -2.54
CA LEU A 575 16.91 -27.57 -3.71
C LEU A 575 17.88 -26.89 -4.70
N SER A 576 18.73 -25.97 -4.21
CA SER A 576 19.70 -25.26 -5.05
C SER A 576 20.86 -26.15 -5.48
N GLY A 577 21.33 -25.92 -6.71
CA GLY A 577 22.63 -26.38 -7.22
C GLY A 577 22.87 -27.90 -7.28
N LYS A 578 22.69 -28.60 -6.19
CA LYS A 578 22.85 -30.04 -6.07
C LYS A 578 21.52 -30.80 -5.96
N GLY A 579 20.40 -30.11 -5.95
CA GLY A 579 19.08 -30.72 -5.81
C GLY A 579 18.78 -31.35 -4.45
N GLU A 580 19.58 -31.06 -3.42
CA GLU A 580 19.42 -31.63 -2.10
C GLU A 580 18.41 -30.88 -1.25
N CYS A 581 17.42 -31.58 -0.72
CA CYS A 581 16.48 -31.04 0.26
C CYS A 581 17.13 -30.98 1.64
N ILE A 582 16.98 -29.87 2.36
CA ILE A 582 17.48 -29.67 3.72
C ILE A 582 16.48 -30.08 4.83
N ASP A 583 15.38 -30.73 4.45
CA ASP A 583 14.34 -31.25 5.35
C ASP A 583 13.76 -30.20 6.32
N CYS A 584 13.36 -29.03 5.78
CA CYS A 584 12.72 -27.98 6.57
C CYS A 584 11.26 -28.28 6.96
N GLY A 585 10.66 -29.34 6.39
CA GLY A 585 9.28 -29.73 6.65
C GLY A 585 8.23 -28.87 5.92
N GLY A 586 8.63 -27.89 5.12
CA GLY A 586 7.71 -26.93 4.49
C GLY A 586 6.90 -27.45 3.30
N CYS A 587 7.18 -28.67 2.79
CA CYS A 587 6.48 -29.27 1.66
C CYS A 587 6.46 -30.80 1.74
N ASN A 588 5.43 -31.39 1.15
CA ASN A 588 5.31 -32.84 0.97
C ASN A 588 5.83 -33.29 -0.41
N ASP A 589 5.86 -32.39 -1.40
CA ASP A 589 6.31 -32.65 -2.75
C ASP A 589 7.68 -31.97 -2.99
N ARG A 590 8.72 -32.79 -3.12
CA ARG A 590 10.11 -32.34 -3.29
C ARG A 590 10.41 -31.98 -4.75
N LYS A 591 9.60 -31.16 -5.38
CA LYS A 591 9.89 -30.67 -6.72
C LYS A 591 11.12 -29.76 -6.72
N LEU A 592 12.04 -30.05 -7.64
CA LEU A 592 13.22 -29.23 -7.89
C LEU A 592 12.81 -27.82 -8.26
N LEU A 593 13.37 -26.83 -7.57
CA LEU A 593 13.35 -25.45 -8.00
C LEU A 593 14.29 -25.32 -9.21
N GLU A 594 13.73 -25.10 -10.38
CA GLU A 594 14.53 -24.67 -11.52
C GLU A 594 14.98 -23.23 -11.26
N LEU A 595 16.24 -23.02 -10.96
CA LEU A 595 16.80 -21.67 -10.94
C LEU A 595 16.67 -21.06 -12.35
N PRO A 596 16.25 -19.79 -12.46
CA PRO A 596 16.05 -19.16 -13.76
C PRO A 596 17.37 -19.12 -14.54
N GLN A 597 17.42 -19.91 -15.60
CA GLN A 597 18.51 -19.88 -16.58
C GLN A 597 18.15 -18.97 -17.74
N VAL A 598 19.16 -18.41 -18.43
CA VAL A 598 18.92 -17.66 -19.68
C VAL A 598 18.43 -18.64 -20.72
N LYS A 599 17.16 -18.57 -21.08
CA LYS A 599 16.57 -19.39 -22.17
C LYS A 599 16.34 -18.50 -23.40
N PRO A 600 16.34 -19.07 -24.62
CA PRO A 600 16.03 -18.31 -25.86
C PRO A 600 14.71 -17.52 -25.82
N GLU A 601 13.72 -18.01 -25.08
CA GLU A 601 12.43 -17.37 -24.85
C GLU A 601 12.55 -15.96 -24.24
N HIS A 602 13.61 -15.72 -23.45
CA HIS A 602 13.86 -14.43 -22.82
C HIS A 602 14.25 -13.36 -23.84
N MET A 603 15.03 -13.74 -24.85
CA MET A 603 15.37 -12.85 -25.95
C MET A 603 14.15 -12.52 -26.83
N ALA A 604 13.24 -13.49 -27.01
CA ALA A 604 11.96 -13.26 -27.69
C ALA A 604 11.10 -12.25 -26.91
N SER A 605 11.03 -12.39 -25.57
CA SER A 605 10.30 -11.45 -24.69
C SER A 605 10.89 -10.04 -24.77
N LEU A 606 12.22 -9.88 -24.76
CA LEU A 606 12.88 -8.58 -24.93
C LEU A 606 12.53 -7.95 -26.27
N LYS A 607 12.61 -8.70 -27.37
CA LYS A 607 12.24 -8.23 -28.72
C LYS A 607 10.78 -7.77 -28.75
N LYS A 608 9.89 -8.56 -28.19
CA LYS A 608 8.46 -8.22 -28.09
C LYS A 608 8.25 -6.87 -27.37
N ILE A 609 8.88 -6.65 -26.22
CA ILE A 609 8.76 -5.38 -25.49
C ILE A 609 9.32 -4.21 -26.31
N VAL A 610 10.46 -4.39 -26.98
CA VAL A 610 11.04 -3.37 -27.86
C VAL A 610 10.05 -3.00 -28.98
N GLU A 611 9.40 -3.98 -29.60
CA GLU A 611 8.38 -3.76 -30.63
C GLU A 611 7.16 -3.02 -30.09
N ILE A 612 6.67 -3.44 -28.91
CA ILE A 612 5.56 -2.76 -28.22
C ILE A 612 5.88 -1.27 -27.96
N LYS A 613 7.07 -0.99 -27.42
CA LYS A 613 7.50 0.38 -27.10
C LYS A 613 7.81 1.24 -28.33
N LYS A 614 8.03 0.64 -29.49
CA LYS A 614 8.20 1.32 -30.79
C LYS A 614 6.89 1.58 -31.51
N ARG A 615 5.74 1.12 -31.03
CA ARG A 615 4.43 1.34 -31.67
C ARG A 615 4.22 2.83 -31.96
N PRO A 616 3.97 3.21 -33.22
CA PRO A 616 4.10 4.61 -33.66
C PRO A 616 2.95 5.52 -33.25
N GLN A 617 1.89 5.03 -32.62
CA GLN A 617 0.70 5.83 -32.37
C GLN A 617 0.13 5.56 -30.98
N ILE A 618 0.55 6.40 -30.01
CA ILE A 618 -0.27 6.64 -28.83
C ILE A 618 -1.22 7.76 -29.21
N VAL A 619 -2.51 7.47 -29.23
CA VAL A 619 -3.54 8.48 -29.42
C VAL A 619 -3.94 8.99 -28.06
N GLN A 620 -3.88 10.29 -27.87
CA GLN A 620 -4.41 10.97 -26.71
C GLN A 620 -5.84 11.41 -27.02
N ALA A 621 -6.75 11.07 -26.11
CA ALA A 621 -8.14 11.51 -26.18
C ALA A 621 -8.52 12.26 -24.92
N ILE A 622 -9.21 13.38 -25.07
CA ILE A 622 -9.82 14.09 -23.97
C ILE A 622 -11.21 13.52 -23.73
N VAL A 623 -11.42 13.03 -22.54
CA VAL A 623 -12.69 12.44 -22.12
C VAL A 623 -13.33 13.34 -21.08
N THR A 624 -14.56 13.78 -21.34
CA THR A 624 -15.35 14.55 -20.40
C THR A 624 -16.36 13.64 -19.73
N ILE A 625 -16.28 13.51 -18.41
CA ILE A 625 -17.16 12.65 -17.62
C ILE A 625 -17.98 13.50 -16.68
N LYS A 626 -19.29 13.20 -16.60
CA LYS A 626 -20.18 13.77 -15.60
C LYS A 626 -19.76 13.23 -14.22
N GLU A 627 -19.64 14.10 -13.29
CA GLU A 627 -19.02 13.84 -12.00
C GLU A 627 -19.52 12.60 -11.23
N ALA A 628 -18.59 11.79 -10.80
CA ALA A 628 -18.84 10.68 -9.86
C ALA A 628 -17.96 10.75 -8.60
N GLY A 629 -17.64 11.90 -8.06
CA GLY A 629 -16.85 11.93 -6.81
C GLY A 629 -15.96 13.16 -6.65
N ARG A 630 -16.54 14.18 -6.07
CA ARG A 630 -15.95 15.52 -5.94
C ARG A 630 -14.69 15.59 -5.09
N HIS A 631 -14.55 14.68 -4.13
CA HIS A 631 -13.48 14.68 -3.12
C HIS A 631 -12.36 13.70 -3.42
N LEU A 632 -12.43 13.01 -4.55
CA LEU A 632 -11.46 11.97 -4.89
C LEU A 632 -10.09 12.54 -5.23
N THR A 633 -9.05 11.78 -4.95
CA THR A 633 -7.69 12.05 -5.44
C THR A 633 -7.66 12.01 -6.97
N PRO A 634 -6.67 12.63 -7.63
CA PRO A 634 -6.50 12.51 -9.08
C PRO A 634 -6.43 11.07 -9.56
N GLU A 635 -5.73 10.22 -8.84
CA GLU A 635 -5.53 8.80 -9.14
C GLU A 635 -6.85 8.03 -9.07
N ALA A 636 -7.61 8.19 -7.98
CA ALA A 636 -8.92 7.58 -7.82
C ALA A 636 -9.90 8.05 -8.92
N LYS A 637 -9.90 9.33 -9.25
CA LYS A 637 -10.72 9.88 -10.36
C LYS A 637 -10.34 9.21 -11.70
N CYS A 638 -9.06 9.05 -11.97
CA CYS A 638 -8.60 8.37 -13.17
C CYS A 638 -9.08 6.92 -13.24
N SER A 639 -9.03 6.20 -12.12
CA SER A 639 -9.53 4.82 -12.06
C SER A 639 -11.04 4.75 -12.27
N PHE A 640 -11.82 5.63 -11.65
CA PHE A 640 -13.27 5.70 -11.90
C PHE A 640 -13.60 6.06 -13.36
N ALA A 641 -12.89 7.04 -13.92
CA ALA A 641 -13.08 7.46 -15.30
C ALA A 641 -12.72 6.35 -16.30
N GLY A 642 -11.57 5.73 -16.12
CA GLY A 642 -11.11 4.62 -16.94
C GLY A 642 -12.03 3.40 -16.85
N ARG A 643 -12.46 3.04 -15.63
CA ARG A 643 -13.45 1.98 -15.42
C ARG A 643 -14.75 2.27 -16.17
N ALA A 644 -15.29 3.48 -16.06
CA ALA A 644 -16.52 3.87 -16.75
C ALA A 644 -16.37 3.71 -18.28
N ILE A 645 -15.23 4.10 -18.84
CA ILE A 645 -14.94 3.92 -20.29
C ILE A 645 -14.89 2.42 -20.64
N LEU A 646 -14.15 1.61 -19.90
CA LEU A 646 -13.95 0.20 -20.24
C LEU A 646 -15.19 -0.66 -20.01
N GLU A 647 -16.02 -0.34 -19.01
CA GLU A 647 -17.30 -1.02 -18.79
C GLU A 647 -18.34 -0.68 -19.88
N ASN A 648 -18.37 0.57 -20.34
CA ASN A 648 -19.31 1.01 -21.37
C ASN A 648 -18.85 0.73 -22.80
N ILE A 649 -17.55 0.66 -23.02
CA ILE A 649 -16.95 0.38 -24.34
C ILE A 649 -15.90 -0.73 -24.22
N PRO A 650 -16.29 -1.99 -24.01
CA PRO A 650 -15.36 -3.10 -23.78
C PRO A 650 -14.34 -3.30 -24.91
N SER A 651 -14.65 -2.93 -26.14
CA SER A 651 -13.72 -2.99 -27.27
C SER A 651 -12.49 -2.09 -27.13
N LEU A 652 -12.51 -1.13 -26.19
CA LEU A 652 -11.34 -0.29 -25.89
C LEU A 652 -10.33 -0.98 -24.96
N LEU A 653 -10.65 -2.12 -24.40
CA LEU A 653 -9.77 -2.85 -23.46
C LEU A 653 -8.39 -3.13 -24.06
N GLU A 654 -8.31 -3.52 -25.32
CA GLU A 654 -7.05 -3.80 -26.00
C GLU A 654 -6.21 -2.54 -26.29
N TYR A 655 -6.85 -1.39 -26.37
CA TYR A 655 -6.21 -0.13 -26.78
C TYR A 655 -5.86 0.78 -25.62
N TYR A 656 -6.64 0.76 -24.53
CA TYR A 656 -6.44 1.62 -23.36
C TYR A 656 -5.10 1.33 -22.67
N LEU A 657 -4.32 2.36 -22.37
CA LEU A 657 -3.03 2.27 -21.69
C LEU A 657 -2.99 3.00 -20.35
N SER A 658 -3.51 4.21 -20.29
CA SER A 658 -3.44 5.03 -19.08
C SER A 658 -4.47 6.14 -19.07
N CYS A 659 -4.72 6.67 -17.87
CA CYS A 659 -5.51 7.87 -17.66
C CYS A 659 -4.73 8.84 -16.77
N ARG A 660 -4.75 10.11 -17.13
CA ARG A 660 -4.23 11.20 -16.32
C ARG A 660 -5.30 12.29 -16.19
N GLN A 661 -5.58 12.72 -14.98
CA GLN A 661 -6.44 13.87 -14.81
C GLN A 661 -5.73 15.14 -15.26
N VAL A 662 -6.34 15.86 -16.20
CA VAL A 662 -5.78 17.08 -16.77
C VAL A 662 -6.04 18.27 -15.85
N GLN A 663 -7.24 18.29 -15.22
CA GLN A 663 -7.58 19.39 -14.32
C GLN A 663 -8.41 18.90 -13.13
N ASN A 664 -8.16 19.51 -11.99
CA ASN A 664 -8.85 19.25 -10.75
C ASN A 664 -9.48 20.53 -10.22
N MET A 665 -10.80 20.60 -10.29
CA MET A 665 -11.56 21.65 -9.63
C MET A 665 -11.87 21.19 -8.22
N VAL A 666 -11.19 21.73 -7.21
CA VAL A 666 -11.32 21.33 -5.81
C VAL A 666 -12.34 22.21 -5.11
N ALA A 667 -13.26 21.60 -4.40
CA ALA A 667 -14.13 22.27 -3.45
C ALA A 667 -13.33 23.07 -2.42
N SER A 668 -13.74 24.28 -2.16
CA SER A 668 -13.20 25.04 -1.05
C SER A 668 -13.81 24.56 0.27
N LYS A 669 -13.02 24.70 1.30
CA LYS A 669 -13.35 24.58 2.72
C LYS A 669 -14.86 24.66 3.04
N GLY A 670 -15.54 23.55 3.15
CA GLY A 670 -16.79 23.39 3.91
C GLY A 670 -18.08 23.98 3.34
N TYR A 671 -18.08 24.69 2.23
CA TYR A 671 -19.28 25.39 1.74
C TYR A 671 -19.55 25.14 0.26
N GLY A 672 -20.22 24.08 -0.06
CA GLY A 672 -20.68 23.80 -1.42
C GLY A 672 -19.56 23.37 -2.38
N PHE A 673 -19.96 22.71 -3.41
CA PHE A 673 -19.06 22.13 -4.41
C PHE A 673 -19.22 22.92 -5.70
N LEU A 674 -18.09 23.22 -6.35
CA LEU A 674 -18.10 23.68 -7.72
C LEU A 674 -18.52 22.51 -8.61
N PHE A 675 -19.66 22.62 -9.26
CA PHE A 675 -20.11 21.66 -10.26
C PHE A 675 -19.36 21.89 -11.56
N GLY A 676 -18.72 20.86 -12.10
CA GLY A 676 -18.01 20.98 -13.34
C GLY A 676 -17.87 19.66 -14.06
N ARG A 677 -17.49 19.74 -15.32
CA ARG A 677 -17.08 18.61 -16.13
C ARG A 677 -15.61 18.33 -15.87
N PHE A 678 -15.25 17.06 -15.71
CA PHE A 678 -13.85 16.66 -15.51
C PHE A 678 -13.26 16.25 -16.85
N LEU A 679 -12.07 16.79 -17.15
CA LEU A 679 -11.29 16.44 -18.33
C LEU A 679 -10.22 15.44 -17.96
N TYR A 680 -10.14 14.37 -18.71
CA TYR A 680 -9.15 13.33 -18.59
C TYR A 680 -8.37 13.17 -19.88
N ASP A 681 -7.05 13.13 -19.77
CA ASP A 681 -6.16 12.76 -20.86
C ASP A 681 -5.95 11.23 -20.80
N MET A 682 -6.48 10.53 -21.77
CA MET A 682 -6.38 9.08 -21.87
C MET A 682 -5.51 8.68 -23.04
N GLU A 683 -4.63 7.73 -22.81
CA GLU A 683 -3.75 7.20 -23.84
C GLU A 683 -4.27 5.84 -24.34
N PHE A 684 -4.30 5.70 -25.65
CA PHE A 684 -4.71 4.48 -26.34
C PHE A 684 -3.66 4.07 -27.38
N ILE A 685 -3.53 2.76 -27.65
CA ILE A 685 -2.62 2.22 -28.65
C ILE A 685 -3.29 2.25 -30.03
N GLY A 686 -2.58 2.72 -31.05
CA GLY A 686 -2.86 2.41 -32.47
C GLY A 686 -4.19 2.91 -33.02
N ALA A 687 -4.69 4.07 -32.59
CA ALA A 687 -5.92 4.60 -33.12
C ALA A 687 -5.74 5.16 -34.53
N SER A 688 -6.46 4.55 -35.47
CA SER A 688 -6.78 5.16 -36.76
C SER A 688 -7.89 6.20 -36.60
N GLU A 689 -8.12 7.06 -37.61
CA GLU A 689 -9.27 7.96 -37.62
C GLU A 689 -10.60 7.23 -37.37
N VAL A 690 -10.70 5.98 -37.83
CA VAL A 690 -11.83 5.09 -37.62
C VAL A 690 -12.07 4.80 -36.12
N PHE A 691 -11.02 4.63 -35.35
CA PHE A 691 -11.11 4.43 -33.90
C PHE A 691 -11.62 5.70 -33.19
N LEU A 692 -11.13 6.86 -33.57
CA LEU A 692 -11.61 8.15 -33.04
C LEU A 692 -13.06 8.42 -33.42
N GLU A 693 -13.50 8.04 -34.64
CA GLU A 693 -14.90 8.10 -35.02
C GLU A 693 -15.78 7.13 -34.22
N TYR A 694 -15.26 5.93 -33.94
CA TYR A 694 -15.93 4.96 -33.09
C TYR A 694 -16.12 5.49 -31.67
N LEU A 695 -15.09 6.10 -31.09
CA LEU A 695 -15.16 6.75 -29.78
C LEU A 695 -16.23 7.86 -29.76
N LYS A 696 -16.35 8.63 -30.83
CA LYS A 696 -17.37 9.70 -30.94
C LYS A 696 -18.80 9.15 -31.06
N LYS A 697 -18.98 8.02 -31.75
CA LYS A 697 -20.32 7.47 -32.04
C LYS A 697 -20.92 6.68 -30.88
N ASN A 698 -20.09 6.08 -30.01
CA ASN A 698 -20.54 5.15 -28.96
C ASN A 698 -20.63 5.76 -27.57
N THR A 699 -20.45 7.07 -27.42
CA THR A 699 -20.48 7.79 -26.13
C THR A 699 -21.90 8.19 -25.76
N ILE A 700 -22.78 7.23 -25.57
CA ILE A 700 -24.13 7.50 -25.08
C ILE A 700 -24.30 6.80 -23.73
N ASP A 701 -23.56 7.24 -22.76
CA ASP A 701 -23.92 6.99 -21.37
C ASP A 701 -24.06 8.34 -20.63
N THR A 702 -24.95 8.33 -19.65
CA THR A 702 -25.21 9.47 -18.77
C THR A 702 -23.98 9.97 -18.02
N GLN A 703 -22.89 9.20 -18.00
CA GLN A 703 -21.64 9.56 -17.32
C GLN A 703 -20.55 10.12 -18.25
N ILE A 704 -20.49 9.67 -19.50
CA ILE A 704 -19.50 10.13 -20.47
C ILE A 704 -20.14 11.22 -21.35
N LEU A 705 -19.69 12.43 -21.23
CA LEU A 705 -20.26 13.58 -21.94
C LEU A 705 -19.66 13.77 -23.32
N SER A 706 -18.37 13.56 -23.48
CA SER A 706 -17.69 13.68 -24.77
C SER A 706 -16.32 12.99 -24.77
N ILE A 707 -15.87 12.55 -25.93
CA ILE A 707 -14.51 12.11 -26.21
C ILE A 707 -14.05 12.90 -27.45
N SER A 708 -12.86 13.51 -27.36
CA SER A 708 -12.26 14.21 -28.47
C SER A 708 -10.77 13.93 -28.57
N PRO A 709 -10.16 13.97 -29.77
CA PRO A 709 -8.72 13.91 -29.89
C PRO A 709 -8.06 15.06 -29.10
N ALA A 710 -6.97 14.78 -28.40
CA ALA A 710 -6.19 15.83 -27.79
C ALA A 710 -5.45 16.60 -28.87
N SER A 711 -5.81 17.84 -29.11
CA SER A 711 -5.11 18.75 -29.98
C SER A 711 -4.34 19.78 -29.14
N GLY A 712 -3.06 19.50 -28.87
CA GLY A 712 -2.20 20.47 -28.20
C GLY A 712 -2.22 20.39 -26.65
N ASP A 713 -1.38 21.19 -26.00
CA ASP A 713 -1.39 21.38 -24.55
C ASP A 713 -2.75 21.93 -24.11
N ILE A 714 -3.46 21.21 -23.29
CA ILE A 714 -4.68 21.71 -22.64
C ILE A 714 -4.20 22.75 -21.63
N GLY A 715 -4.38 24.02 -22.00
CA GLY A 715 -4.02 25.13 -21.13
C GLY A 715 -4.83 25.14 -19.84
N ASN A 716 -4.34 25.82 -18.83
CA ASN A 716 -5.06 26.10 -17.60
C ASN A 716 -6.18 27.16 -17.87
N THR A 717 -7.10 26.84 -18.78
CA THR A 717 -8.19 27.72 -19.15
C THR A 717 -9.49 27.23 -18.51
N PHE A 718 -10.19 28.13 -17.85
CA PHE A 718 -11.44 27.83 -17.16
C PHE A 718 -12.56 28.71 -17.70
N ARG A 719 -13.72 28.10 -17.91
CA ARG A 719 -14.96 28.84 -18.21
C ARG A 719 -15.86 28.83 -16.98
N ILE A 720 -16.27 29.99 -16.54
CA ILE A 720 -17.19 30.20 -15.42
C ILE A 720 -18.49 30.75 -15.99
N THR A 721 -19.59 30.03 -15.77
CA THR A 721 -20.92 30.45 -16.21
C THR A 721 -21.84 30.59 -15.01
N SER A 722 -22.52 31.72 -14.88
CA SER A 722 -23.49 31.97 -13.80
C SER A 722 -24.65 32.83 -14.30
N SER A 723 -25.79 32.70 -13.65
CA SER A 723 -26.88 33.67 -13.82
C SER A 723 -26.61 34.90 -12.96
N TRP A 724 -26.78 36.09 -13.54
CA TRP A 724 -26.61 37.37 -12.87
C TRP A 724 -27.89 38.17 -12.93
N LYS A 725 -28.48 38.48 -11.78
CA LYS A 725 -29.76 39.16 -11.69
C LYS A 725 -29.70 40.67 -11.95
N ASP A 726 -28.51 41.26 -11.88
CA ASP A 726 -28.33 42.67 -12.20
C ASP A 726 -28.03 42.80 -13.71
N PRO A 727 -28.92 43.43 -14.52
CA PRO A 727 -28.75 43.53 -15.96
C PRO A 727 -27.62 44.47 -16.42
N SER A 728 -26.97 45.17 -15.51
CA SER A 728 -25.90 46.12 -15.79
C SER A 728 -24.57 45.40 -16.02
N LYS A 729 -24.15 45.23 -17.28
CA LYS A 729 -22.80 44.80 -17.65
C LYS A 729 -21.70 45.59 -16.95
N TYR A 730 -21.96 46.84 -16.67
CA TYR A 730 -21.01 47.74 -16.05
C TYR A 730 -20.74 47.42 -14.58
N SER A 731 -21.74 46.96 -13.86
CA SER A 731 -21.59 46.57 -12.45
C SER A 731 -20.70 45.36 -12.27
N PHE A 732 -20.87 44.31 -13.08
CA PHE A 732 -20.02 43.09 -12.97
C PHE A 732 -18.59 43.34 -13.47
N GLN A 733 -18.45 44.13 -14.56
CA GLN A 733 -17.14 44.52 -15.05
C GLN A 733 -16.33 45.25 -13.97
N ASN A 734 -16.96 46.20 -13.25
CA ASN A 734 -16.29 46.92 -12.18
C ASN A 734 -15.86 46.00 -11.02
N ARG A 735 -16.72 45.11 -10.60
CA ARG A 735 -16.36 44.11 -9.57
C ARG A 735 -15.18 43.27 -10.00
N LEU A 736 -15.11 42.82 -11.26
CA LEU A 736 -14.00 42.07 -11.79
C LEU A 736 -12.70 42.88 -11.77
N GLN A 737 -12.79 44.18 -12.16
CA GLN A 737 -11.66 45.11 -12.11
C GLN A 737 -11.16 45.31 -10.66
N ASP A 738 -12.07 45.55 -9.73
CA ASP A 738 -11.77 45.77 -8.32
C ASP A 738 -11.11 44.53 -7.72
N TYR A 739 -11.61 43.35 -8.06
CA TYR A 739 -11.00 42.11 -7.65
C TYR A 739 -9.58 41.95 -8.17
N MET A 740 -9.36 42.18 -9.49
CA MET A 740 -8.02 42.05 -10.09
C MET A 740 -7.02 43.03 -9.46
N LEU A 741 -7.46 44.24 -9.18
CA LEU A 741 -6.64 45.26 -8.50
C LEU A 741 -6.35 44.87 -7.04
N SER A 742 -7.33 44.30 -6.33
CA SER A 742 -7.18 43.88 -4.93
C SER A 742 -6.13 42.78 -4.75
N ILE A 743 -5.93 41.88 -5.74
CA ILE A 743 -4.90 40.87 -5.76
C ILE A 743 -3.58 41.34 -6.39
N GLY A 744 -3.46 42.65 -6.69
CA GLY A 744 -2.26 43.32 -7.17
C GLY A 744 -1.91 42.99 -8.63
N LEU A 745 -2.89 42.74 -9.48
CA LEU A 745 -2.72 42.52 -10.92
C LEU A 745 -3.07 43.80 -11.72
N GLY A 746 -2.12 44.30 -12.47
CA GLY A 746 -2.34 45.29 -13.50
C GLY A 746 -2.80 44.64 -14.81
N PHE A 747 -3.72 45.28 -15.53
CA PHE A 747 -4.30 44.76 -16.78
C PHE A 747 -4.65 45.86 -17.78
N GLU A 748 -4.71 45.45 -19.05
CA GLU A 748 -5.23 46.27 -20.13
C GLU A 748 -6.61 45.77 -20.55
N ILE A 749 -7.54 46.67 -20.87
CA ILE A 749 -8.89 46.34 -21.28
C ILE A 749 -9.03 46.55 -22.79
N LYS A 750 -9.46 45.48 -23.48
CA LYS A 750 -9.82 45.53 -24.90
C LYS A 750 -11.26 45.09 -25.07
N LYS A 751 -12.00 45.83 -25.87
CA LYS A 751 -13.40 45.49 -26.20
C LYS A 751 -13.49 45.08 -27.67
N GLN A 752 -14.03 43.89 -27.90
CA GLN A 752 -14.32 43.38 -29.23
C GLN A 752 -15.73 42.78 -29.23
N GLU A 753 -16.64 43.41 -30.02
CA GLU A 753 -18.06 43.02 -30.10
C GLU A 753 -18.74 42.92 -28.72
N MET A 754 -19.18 41.71 -28.36
CA MET A 754 -19.84 41.41 -27.08
C MET A 754 -18.85 40.96 -25.98
N ARG A 755 -17.56 40.84 -26.31
CA ARG A 755 -16.54 40.36 -25.40
C ARG A 755 -15.64 41.47 -24.87
N ILE A 756 -15.31 41.40 -23.60
CA ILE A 756 -14.37 42.30 -22.94
C ILE A 756 -13.17 41.49 -22.47
N TYR A 757 -12.00 41.83 -22.94
CA TYR A 757 -10.74 41.15 -22.61
C TYR A 757 -10.01 41.98 -21.56
N PHE A 758 -9.54 41.29 -20.49
CA PHE A 758 -8.65 41.81 -19.46
C PHE A 758 -7.32 41.11 -19.62
N ASP A 759 -6.37 41.70 -20.29
CA ASP A 759 -5.01 41.13 -20.45
C ASP A 759 -4.12 41.60 -19.31
N VAL A 760 -3.61 40.66 -18.50
CA VAL A 760 -2.70 40.97 -17.41
C VAL A 760 -1.36 41.48 -17.95
N THR A 761 -0.79 42.49 -17.31
CA THR A 761 0.48 43.08 -17.79
C THR A 761 1.63 42.04 -17.77
N ALA A 762 2.59 42.20 -18.68
CA ALA A 762 3.72 41.25 -18.80
C ALA A 762 4.53 41.10 -17.49
N ARG A 763 4.54 42.17 -16.65
CA ARG A 763 5.18 42.16 -15.33
C ARG A 763 4.42 41.23 -14.36
N ASP A 764 3.09 41.26 -14.37
CA ASP A 764 2.28 40.55 -13.41
C ASP A 764 1.95 39.13 -13.84
N LYS A 765 2.06 38.79 -15.15
CA LYS A 765 2.04 37.40 -15.65
C LYS A 765 3.15 36.54 -15.02
N LYS A 766 4.29 37.14 -14.64
CA LYS A 766 5.37 36.45 -13.93
C LYS A 766 4.94 35.91 -12.56
N LYS A 767 3.88 36.43 -11.98
CA LYS A 767 3.31 35.93 -10.71
C LYS A 767 2.59 34.58 -10.88
N LYS A 768 2.32 34.14 -12.12
CA LYS A 768 1.63 32.90 -12.48
C LYS A 768 0.26 32.73 -11.78
N LEU A 769 -0.42 33.84 -11.52
CA LEU A 769 -1.74 33.85 -10.89
C LEU A 769 -2.84 33.81 -11.94
N LEU A 770 -2.78 34.74 -12.93
CA LEU A 770 -3.76 34.90 -13.97
C LEU A 770 -3.09 35.54 -15.17
N ASP A 771 -3.35 35.07 -16.39
CA ASP A 771 -2.78 35.63 -17.62
C ASP A 771 -3.78 36.53 -18.33
N SER A 772 -5.04 36.12 -18.42
CA SER A 772 -6.09 36.92 -18.98
C SER A 772 -7.49 36.46 -18.53
N VAL A 773 -8.45 37.37 -18.63
CA VAL A 773 -9.88 37.09 -18.42
C VAL A 773 -10.67 37.61 -19.63
N VAL A 774 -11.53 36.79 -20.17
CA VAL A 774 -12.54 37.19 -21.16
C VAL A 774 -13.89 37.16 -20.48
N PHE A 775 -14.60 38.26 -20.54
CA PHE A 775 -15.93 38.45 -19.98
C PHE A 775 -16.93 38.70 -21.09
N TYR A 776 -18.05 37.99 -21.06
CA TYR A 776 -19.22 38.32 -21.90
C TYR A 776 -20.51 37.97 -21.17
N GLN A 777 -21.59 38.64 -21.58
CA GLN A 777 -22.91 38.50 -20.98
C GLN A 777 -23.97 38.36 -22.07
N GLU A 778 -24.82 37.36 -21.95
CA GLU A 778 -25.98 37.11 -22.80
C GLU A 778 -27.22 37.04 -21.91
N GLY A 779 -28.08 38.06 -21.97
CA GLY A 779 -29.23 38.17 -21.07
C GLY A 779 -28.81 38.22 -19.60
N GLU A 780 -29.33 37.29 -18.78
CA GLU A 780 -28.96 37.13 -17.39
C GLU A 780 -27.74 36.22 -17.20
N SER A 781 -27.22 35.61 -18.25
CA SER A 781 -26.06 34.70 -18.17
C SER A 781 -24.76 35.46 -18.32
N ILE A 782 -23.88 35.30 -17.34
CA ILE A 782 -22.49 35.79 -17.37
C ILE A 782 -21.53 34.63 -17.60
N THR A 783 -20.59 34.85 -18.51
CA THR A 783 -19.49 33.89 -18.75
C THR A 783 -18.15 34.60 -18.62
N LEU A 784 -17.25 33.96 -17.84
CA LEU A 784 -15.85 34.32 -17.72
C LEU A 784 -14.99 33.19 -18.26
N GLU A 785 -14.05 33.49 -19.14
CA GLU A 785 -12.99 32.57 -19.57
C GLU A 785 -11.68 33.05 -18.96
N LEU A 786 -11.09 32.22 -18.13
CA LEU A 786 -9.89 32.54 -17.37
C LEU A 786 -8.71 31.70 -17.85
N MET A 787 -7.62 32.33 -18.19
CA MET A 787 -6.30 31.67 -18.29
C MET A 787 -5.56 31.89 -17.00
N SER A 788 -5.46 30.83 -16.16
CA SER A 788 -4.93 30.95 -14.82
C SER A 788 -3.86 29.89 -14.52
N GLY A 789 -2.77 30.33 -13.91
CA GLY A 789 -1.74 29.46 -13.34
C GLY A 789 -2.08 28.90 -11.95
N SER A 790 -3.10 29.43 -11.24
CA SER A 790 -3.44 29.05 -9.86
C SER A 790 -4.93 28.75 -9.69
N LYS A 791 -5.23 27.53 -9.26
CA LYS A 791 -6.59 27.07 -8.97
C LYS A 791 -7.21 27.74 -7.74
N PHE A 792 -6.41 28.17 -6.77
CA PHE A 792 -6.88 28.85 -5.56
C PHE A 792 -7.46 30.23 -5.88
N LEU A 793 -6.94 30.88 -6.90
CA LEU A 793 -7.42 32.17 -7.36
C LEU A 793 -8.88 32.13 -7.85
N ILE A 794 -9.26 31.00 -8.50
CA ILE A 794 -10.64 30.87 -9.04
C ILE A 794 -11.65 30.86 -7.91
N ILE A 795 -11.40 30.14 -6.83
CA ILE A 795 -12.33 30.07 -5.70
C ILE A 795 -12.45 31.43 -5.00
N ASP A 796 -11.31 32.09 -4.82
CA ASP A 796 -11.29 33.44 -4.22
C ASP A 796 -12.00 34.46 -5.09
N MET A 797 -11.79 34.41 -6.40
CA MET A 797 -12.50 35.22 -7.38
C MET A 797 -13.99 34.95 -7.35
N LEU A 798 -14.44 33.69 -7.33
CA LEU A 798 -15.86 33.36 -7.30
C LEU A 798 -16.54 33.92 -6.06
N LYS A 799 -15.93 33.81 -4.90
CA LYS A 799 -16.45 34.39 -3.66
C LYS A 799 -16.53 35.91 -3.72
N SER A 800 -15.49 36.53 -4.24
CA SER A 800 -15.45 38.00 -4.36
C SER A 800 -16.48 38.54 -5.34
N LEU A 801 -16.68 37.88 -6.48
CA LEU A 801 -17.57 38.33 -7.54
C LEU A 801 -19.05 38.03 -7.28
N PHE A 802 -19.33 36.83 -6.78
CA PHE A 802 -20.69 36.30 -6.65
C PHE A 802 -21.21 36.25 -5.20
N GLY A 803 -20.38 36.59 -4.19
CA GLY A 803 -20.79 36.53 -2.78
C GLY A 803 -21.29 35.14 -2.41
N ASP A 804 -22.40 35.02 -1.68
CA ASP A 804 -22.98 33.74 -1.29
C ASP A 804 -23.56 32.94 -2.45
N GLY A 805 -23.82 33.56 -3.60
CA GLY A 805 -24.29 32.91 -4.84
C GLY A 805 -23.22 32.11 -5.58
N TRP A 806 -21.96 32.19 -5.15
CA TRP A 806 -20.86 31.46 -5.82
C TRP A 806 -21.05 29.94 -5.85
N LYS A 807 -21.89 29.39 -4.97
CA LYS A 807 -22.20 27.96 -4.88
C LYS A 807 -22.96 27.42 -6.08
N ASP A 808 -23.71 28.27 -6.75
CA ASP A 808 -24.54 27.92 -7.91
C ASP A 808 -23.82 28.17 -9.25
N VAL A 809 -22.57 28.60 -9.20
CA VAL A 809 -21.78 28.91 -10.39
C VAL A 809 -21.23 27.62 -11.02
N LEU A 810 -21.48 27.47 -12.33
CA LEU A 810 -20.89 26.40 -13.13
C LEU A 810 -19.45 26.78 -13.53
N VAL A 811 -18.50 25.96 -13.22
CA VAL A 811 -17.10 26.13 -13.64
C VAL A 811 -16.67 24.94 -14.48
N GLU A 812 -16.22 25.20 -15.69
CA GLU A 812 -15.77 24.22 -16.66
C GLU A 812 -14.30 24.47 -16.98
N SER A 813 -13.55 23.43 -17.21
CA SER A 813 -12.26 23.48 -17.86
C SER A 813 -12.45 23.42 -19.36
N ILE A 814 -11.79 24.32 -20.11
CA ILE A 814 -11.85 24.38 -21.57
C ILE A 814 -10.46 24.28 -22.20
#